data_9da27baccbfe199a5047172a4a2152eb
#
_entry.id   9da27baccbfe199a5047172a4a2152eb
#
_cell.length_a   1.000
_cell.length_b   1.000
_cell.length_c   1.000
_cell.angle_alpha   90.00
_cell.angle_beta   90.00
_cell.angle_gamma   90.00
#
_symmetry.space_group_name_H-M   'P 1'
#
loop_
_entity.id
_entity.type
_entity.pdbx_description
1 polymer ?
#
loop_
_entity_poly.entity_id
_entity_poly.type
_entity_poly.pdbx_seq_one_letter_code
_entity_poly.pdbx_strand_id
1 'polypeptide(L)'
;MGFCMAITGCQVNQDKFIQRAAAISRLGNGSIVEVTPVRKQNLFTPLRSYVAGPATPSERTVRLLRNYNLESHLKTDPDQVIDWLQELVLDSPSLDEVHALAEICKLQADWSANSGDPQRAAGLYANAIVHAHQFLFDSNLNVKRNAYDPQFRSICDVYNQSLASILRTLSQEQMLLPGREVSIGGDVLGCDMEFQVVGRWKNQQFERFELVNDFKTTGIENQYRTYGLGVPLIAICKTEKTGSKEDKYYPPSLTLPMTAFCEVVKSDSDSKFKAVVKLYDPLEQTHVDHRQVSVPLESDLTTPLAYHLNDPLLNSGLLATATLINGELADGIHGMYMLSPFDPNKIPVVMVHGIWSSPVTWAHMFNDLRAVPEIHENYQFWFYAYPTGQPFWISAQQMREDLARIRRELDPGSDAPALDDMILIGHSMGGLVSQLQVMDSGNQFWNELVSRQPFGDLMGDYASIERLRDTFFFEANQGVDRVVMIGTPNHGSATANATTRWIGQKLFTLPDFLGTEFQKLVRDNPHILGDGKLLTTTTSVDALAPDCPIFDVMNSRKRPQNIKFHNVIGQIPRRGLIRKSGLSDGDGVVSVESARSEFADSEVIVNSEHAKIHQHPSCILEIRKILTENLVEKNLIRSRRLPEIPASWEAPLTGSNR
;
A
#
# COMPACT_ATOMS: atom_id res chain seq x y z
N MET A 1 30.20 -39.92 -9.36
CA MET A 1 30.97 -38.63 -9.18
C MET A 1 30.56 -37.53 -10.17
N GLY A 2 29.47 -37.69 -10.92
CA GLY A 2 29.04 -36.75 -11.96
C GLY A 2 27.79 -35.90 -11.63
N PHE A 3 27.15 -36.09 -10.47
CA PHE A 3 25.86 -35.44 -10.14
C PHE A 3 26.00 -34.26 -9.15
N CYS A 4 27.17 -34.04 -8.55
CA CYS A 4 27.40 -32.92 -7.63
C CYS A 4 27.92 -31.63 -8.29
N MET A 5 28.37 -31.65 -9.55
CA MET A 5 28.89 -30.45 -10.23
C MET A 5 27.83 -29.59 -10.90
N ALA A 6 26.62 -30.10 -11.14
CA ALA A 6 25.54 -29.33 -11.76
C ALA A 6 24.84 -28.37 -10.78
N ILE A 7 24.80 -28.71 -9.49
CA ILE A 7 24.13 -27.89 -8.46
C ILE A 7 25.00 -26.70 -8.05
N THR A 8 26.32 -26.84 -8.02
CA THR A 8 27.24 -25.73 -7.70
C THR A 8 27.35 -24.69 -8.81
N GLY A 9 27.17 -25.09 -10.07
CA GLY A 9 27.14 -24.16 -11.20
C GLY A 9 25.92 -23.23 -11.22
N CYS A 10 24.76 -23.71 -10.79
CA CYS A 10 23.54 -22.92 -10.69
C CYS A 10 23.60 -21.90 -9.55
N GLN A 11 24.11 -22.27 -8.37
CA GLN A 11 24.26 -21.35 -7.24
C GLN A 11 25.27 -20.23 -7.51
N VAL A 12 26.41 -20.52 -8.13
CA VAL A 12 27.43 -19.50 -8.47
C VAL A 12 26.92 -18.51 -9.52
N ASN A 13 26.02 -18.92 -10.41
CA ASN A 13 25.36 -18.00 -11.34
C ASN A 13 24.28 -17.14 -10.67
N GLN A 14 23.53 -17.69 -9.71
CA GLN A 14 22.55 -16.94 -8.92
C GLN A 14 23.22 -15.86 -8.07
N ASP A 15 24.29 -16.17 -7.36
CA ASP A 15 25.00 -15.19 -6.51
C ASP A 15 25.63 -14.06 -7.34
N LYS A 16 26.21 -14.36 -8.50
CA LYS A 16 26.72 -13.33 -9.43
C LYS A 16 25.58 -12.50 -10.05
N PHE A 17 24.43 -13.09 -10.28
CA PHE A 17 23.24 -12.43 -10.78
C PHE A 17 22.68 -11.45 -9.72
N ILE A 18 22.53 -11.92 -8.47
CA ILE A 18 22.08 -11.10 -7.34
C ILE A 18 23.03 -9.92 -7.09
N GLN A 19 24.35 -10.13 -7.15
CA GLN A 19 25.32 -9.05 -6.99
C GLN A 19 25.27 -8.02 -8.14
N ARG A 20 25.03 -8.45 -9.37
CA ARG A 20 24.89 -7.55 -10.52
C ARG A 20 23.56 -6.79 -10.48
N ALA A 21 22.46 -7.46 -10.11
CA ALA A 21 21.15 -6.84 -9.94
C ALA A 21 21.19 -5.79 -8.82
N ALA A 22 21.84 -6.07 -7.70
CA ALA A 22 22.04 -5.13 -6.61
C ALA A 22 22.93 -3.92 -7.00
N ALA A 23 23.88 -4.11 -7.92
CA ALA A 23 24.69 -3.00 -8.44
C ALA A 23 23.89 -2.11 -9.40
N ILE A 24 23.01 -2.68 -10.20
CA ILE A 24 22.13 -1.94 -11.14
C ILE A 24 20.99 -1.23 -10.38
N SER A 25 20.44 -1.85 -9.34
CA SER A 25 19.39 -1.22 -8.50
C SER A 25 19.90 0.01 -7.73
N ARG A 26 21.23 0.08 -7.45
CA ARG A 26 21.85 1.27 -6.88
C ARG A 26 21.98 2.45 -7.87
N LEU A 27 21.83 2.19 -9.16
CA LEU A 27 21.78 3.22 -10.22
C LEU A 27 20.37 3.73 -10.49
N GLY A 28 19.34 2.97 -10.13
CA GLY A 28 17.94 3.41 -10.12
C GLY A 28 17.60 3.97 -8.75
N ASN A 29 17.36 5.28 -8.65
CA ASN A 29 16.90 5.97 -7.45
C ASN A 29 15.47 5.52 -7.04
N GLY A 30 15.27 4.25 -6.74
CA GLY A 30 14.10 3.77 -6.05
C GLY A 30 14.18 4.21 -4.59
N SER A 31 13.24 4.99 -4.11
CA SER A 31 13.10 5.28 -2.69
C SER A 31 12.86 3.96 -1.97
N ILE A 32 13.89 3.45 -1.32
CA ILE A 32 13.78 2.23 -0.53
C ILE A 32 12.98 2.59 0.71
N VAL A 33 11.80 1.98 0.84
CA VAL A 33 11.05 2.03 2.09
C VAL A 33 11.73 1.10 3.07
N GLU A 34 12.15 1.65 4.21
CA GLU A 34 12.74 0.85 5.28
C GLU A 34 11.84 0.84 6.50
N VAL A 35 11.66 -0.34 7.07
CA VAL A 35 11.01 -0.54 8.36
C VAL A 35 12.01 -1.21 9.30
N THR A 36 12.40 -0.49 10.33
CA THR A 36 13.35 -0.99 11.32
C THR A 36 12.67 -1.21 12.65
N PRO A 37 12.86 -2.38 13.30
CA PRO A 37 12.40 -2.56 14.68
C PRO A 37 13.03 -1.52 15.60
N VAL A 38 12.22 -0.88 16.42
CA VAL A 38 12.71 -0.03 17.49
C VAL A 38 13.31 -0.96 18.54
N ARG A 39 14.64 -1.20 18.46
CA ARG A 39 15.31 -1.93 19.51
C ARG A 39 15.02 -1.24 20.83
N LYS A 40 14.52 -1.98 21.83
CA LYS A 40 14.51 -1.56 23.23
C LYS A 40 15.98 -1.37 23.68
N GLN A 41 16.61 -0.29 23.23
CA GLN A 41 17.79 0.20 23.90
C GLN A 41 17.30 1.00 25.10
N ASN A 42 17.66 0.55 26.28
CA ASN A 42 17.39 1.22 27.57
C ASN A 42 17.99 2.62 27.67
N LEU A 43 18.30 3.30 26.56
CA LEU A 43 19.04 4.57 26.57
C LEU A 43 18.29 5.77 26.03
N PHE A 44 17.19 5.62 25.26
CA PHE A 44 16.43 6.78 24.76
C PHE A 44 14.95 6.44 24.59
N THR A 45 14.22 6.42 25.66
CA THR A 45 12.80 6.77 25.62
C THR A 45 12.66 8.18 25.05
N PRO A 46 11.65 8.48 24.22
CA PRO A 46 11.48 9.82 23.66
C PRO A 46 11.52 10.89 24.74
N LEU A 47 11.97 12.07 24.41
CA LEU A 47 12.20 13.22 25.30
C LEU A 47 11.14 13.45 26.39
N ARG A 48 9.94 12.90 26.26
CA ARG A 48 8.87 12.93 27.25
C ARG A 48 9.19 12.19 28.55
N SER A 49 9.98 11.13 28.49
CA SER A 49 10.38 10.37 29.69
C SER A 49 11.64 10.92 30.35
N TYR A 50 12.38 11.82 29.70
CA TYR A 50 13.55 12.48 30.31
C TYR A 50 13.18 13.63 31.24
N VAL A 51 11.98 14.22 31.09
CA VAL A 51 11.47 15.30 31.94
C VAL A 51 10.58 14.75 33.07
N ALA A 52 10.03 13.55 32.93
CA ALA A 52 9.35 12.85 34.00
C ALA A 52 10.34 11.90 34.68
N GLY A 53 10.62 12.08 35.94
CA GLY A 53 11.26 11.09 36.81
C GLY A 53 10.55 9.74 36.76
N PRO A 54 10.91 8.74 37.59
CA PRO A 54 10.23 7.45 37.61
C PRO A 54 8.71 7.69 37.60
N ALA A 55 7.99 6.95 36.73
CA ALA A 55 6.57 7.15 36.50
C ALA A 55 5.82 7.24 37.82
N THR A 56 5.43 8.45 38.21
CA THR A 56 4.72 8.76 39.45
C THR A 56 3.25 8.93 39.13
N PRO A 57 2.34 8.56 40.04
CA PRO A 57 0.92 8.84 39.88
C PRO A 57 0.65 10.30 39.62
N SER A 58 -0.41 10.60 38.90
CA SER A 58 -0.86 11.97 38.69
C SER A 58 -1.14 12.70 40.01
N GLU A 59 -0.99 14.03 40.03
CA GLU A 59 -1.28 14.84 41.24
C GLU A 59 -2.70 14.58 41.77
N ARG A 60 -3.64 14.28 40.92
CA ARG A 60 -5.02 13.97 41.30
C ARG A 60 -5.10 12.65 42.06
N THR A 61 -4.43 11.61 41.59
CA THR A 61 -4.31 10.33 42.31
C THR A 61 -3.55 10.48 43.62
N VAL A 62 -2.45 11.24 43.63
CA VAL A 62 -1.71 11.51 44.88
C VAL A 62 -2.58 12.22 45.88
N ARG A 63 -3.36 13.23 45.46
CA ARG A 63 -4.31 13.96 46.35
C ARG A 63 -5.37 13.01 46.92
N LEU A 64 -5.93 12.11 46.07
CA LEU A 64 -6.88 11.11 46.52
C LEU A 64 -6.27 10.20 47.59
N LEU A 65 -5.08 9.66 47.34
CA LEU A 65 -4.38 8.81 48.31
C LEU A 65 -4.09 9.53 49.63
N ARG A 66 -3.75 10.82 49.59
CA ARG A 66 -3.56 11.64 50.81
C ARG A 66 -4.85 11.78 51.62
N ASN A 67 -5.98 11.97 50.95
CA ASN A 67 -7.27 12.08 51.62
C ASN A 67 -7.63 10.84 52.42
N TYR A 68 -7.16 9.67 51.95
CA TYR A 68 -7.35 8.37 52.62
C TYR A 68 -6.14 7.91 53.43
N ASN A 69 -5.09 8.74 53.58
CA ASN A 69 -3.84 8.43 54.30
C ASN A 69 -3.08 7.20 53.69
N LEU A 70 -3.17 7.01 52.39
CA LEU A 70 -2.56 5.89 51.67
C LEU A 70 -1.29 6.24 50.88
N GLU A 71 -0.89 7.52 50.80
CA GLU A 71 0.25 7.95 49.99
C GLU A 71 1.56 7.24 50.39
N SER A 72 1.79 7.07 51.70
CA SER A 72 2.98 6.39 52.19
C SER A 72 2.98 4.91 51.88
N HIS A 73 1.81 4.25 51.87
CA HIS A 73 1.64 2.83 51.61
C HIS A 73 1.93 2.50 50.15
N LEU A 74 1.69 3.41 49.20
CA LEU A 74 2.02 3.19 47.80
C LEU A 74 3.51 2.86 47.57
N LYS A 75 4.41 3.31 48.43
CA LYS A 75 5.86 3.03 48.35
C LYS A 75 6.26 1.75 49.09
N THR A 76 5.56 1.38 50.15
CA THR A 76 5.91 0.27 51.03
C THR A 76 5.14 -1.01 50.69
N ASP A 77 3.86 -0.87 50.35
CA ASP A 77 2.96 -1.96 50.04
C ASP A 77 1.92 -1.52 48.99
N PRO A 78 2.29 -1.47 47.70
CA PRO A 78 1.39 -1.02 46.65
C PRO A 78 0.21 -1.97 46.44
N ASP A 79 0.33 -3.26 46.77
CA ASP A 79 -0.74 -4.23 46.63
C ASP A 79 -1.88 -3.93 47.63
N GLN A 80 -1.55 -3.59 48.86
CA GLN A 80 -2.57 -3.17 49.83
C GLN A 80 -3.34 -1.92 49.37
N VAL A 81 -2.66 -1.01 48.65
CA VAL A 81 -3.33 0.17 48.09
C VAL A 81 -4.28 -0.21 46.98
N ILE A 82 -3.88 -1.16 46.11
CA ILE A 82 -4.72 -1.68 45.02
C ILE A 82 -5.95 -2.37 45.61
N ASP A 83 -5.77 -3.26 46.57
CA ASP A 83 -6.87 -4.01 47.23
C ASP A 83 -7.87 -3.05 47.85
N TRP A 84 -7.37 -2.06 48.60
CA TRP A 84 -8.22 -1.06 49.22
C TRP A 84 -9.01 -0.21 48.21
N LEU A 85 -8.36 0.24 47.14
CA LEU A 85 -9.05 0.99 46.08
C LEU A 85 -10.08 0.12 45.35
N GLN A 86 -9.83 -1.18 45.21
CA GLN A 86 -10.80 -2.13 44.62
C GLN A 86 -12.04 -2.27 45.48
N GLU A 87 -11.87 -2.44 46.80
CA GLU A 87 -12.99 -2.47 47.73
C GLU A 87 -13.83 -1.19 47.65
N LEU A 88 -13.16 -0.02 47.61
CA LEU A 88 -13.82 1.27 47.51
C LEU A 88 -14.61 1.42 46.18
N VAL A 89 -14.02 1.01 45.08
CA VAL A 89 -14.67 1.04 43.74
C VAL A 89 -15.84 0.06 43.68
N LEU A 90 -15.80 -1.06 44.38
CA LEU A 90 -16.92 -2.02 44.46
C LEU A 90 -18.09 -1.46 45.29
N ASP A 91 -17.82 -0.77 46.40
CA ASP A 91 -18.85 -0.25 47.29
C ASP A 91 -19.51 1.04 46.72
N SER A 92 -18.71 2.02 46.33
CA SER A 92 -19.20 3.34 45.93
C SER A 92 -18.30 3.99 44.85
N PRO A 93 -18.36 3.55 43.60
CA PRO A 93 -17.43 3.99 42.56
C PRO A 93 -17.60 5.46 42.18
N SER A 94 -16.53 6.25 42.24
CA SER A 94 -16.43 7.57 41.64
C SER A 94 -15.41 7.60 40.48
N LEU A 95 -15.47 8.62 39.60
CA LEU A 95 -14.51 8.73 38.50
C LEU A 95 -13.07 8.88 39.00
N ASP A 96 -12.85 9.55 40.14
CA ASP A 96 -11.51 9.77 40.71
C ASP A 96 -10.90 8.48 41.25
N GLU A 97 -11.69 7.64 41.92
CA GLU A 97 -11.24 6.35 42.45
C GLU A 97 -10.99 5.33 41.37
N VAL A 98 -11.88 5.23 40.40
CA VAL A 98 -11.72 4.33 39.22
C VAL A 98 -10.48 4.71 38.41
N HIS A 99 -10.25 6.03 38.19
CA HIS A 99 -9.05 6.53 37.53
C HIS A 99 -7.78 6.17 38.31
N ALA A 100 -7.78 6.46 39.64
CA ALA A 100 -6.62 6.20 40.49
C ALA A 100 -6.24 4.73 40.50
N LEU A 101 -7.23 3.83 40.59
CA LEU A 101 -7.03 2.38 40.56
C LEU A 101 -6.43 1.95 39.21
N ALA A 102 -6.99 2.40 38.08
CA ALA A 102 -6.46 2.09 36.75
C ALA A 102 -5.02 2.59 36.57
N GLU A 103 -4.72 3.81 37.01
CA GLU A 103 -3.39 4.41 36.91
C GLU A 103 -2.37 3.65 37.77
N ILE A 104 -2.71 3.32 39.03
CA ILE A 104 -1.82 2.59 39.94
C ILE A 104 -1.56 1.17 39.42
N CYS A 105 -2.60 0.45 38.97
CA CYS A 105 -2.43 -0.87 38.35
C CYS A 105 -1.45 -0.81 37.17
N LYS A 106 -1.58 0.19 36.29
CA LYS A 106 -0.68 0.37 35.15
C LYS A 106 0.75 0.68 35.57
N LEU A 107 0.95 1.54 36.56
CA LEU A 107 2.29 1.87 37.08
C LEU A 107 2.97 0.66 37.72
N GLN A 108 2.23 -0.12 38.50
CA GLN A 108 2.74 -1.36 39.10
C GLN A 108 2.98 -2.46 38.06
N ALA A 109 2.17 -2.51 37.00
CA ALA A 109 2.41 -3.40 35.87
C ALA A 109 3.74 -3.06 35.16
N ASP A 110 3.99 -1.76 34.88
CA ASP A 110 5.25 -1.31 34.29
C ASP A 110 6.46 -1.67 35.17
N TRP A 111 6.32 -1.49 36.48
CA TRP A 111 7.37 -1.84 37.43
C TRP A 111 7.63 -3.38 37.44
N SER A 112 6.57 -4.19 37.51
CA SER A 112 6.67 -5.65 37.50
C SER A 112 7.31 -6.18 36.19
N ALA A 113 6.91 -5.61 35.05
CA ALA A 113 7.50 -5.97 33.75
C ALA A 113 9.02 -5.65 33.71
N ASN A 114 9.42 -4.50 34.24
CA ASN A 114 10.83 -4.10 34.29
C ASN A 114 11.64 -4.89 35.35
N SER A 115 10.98 -5.41 36.37
CA SER A 115 11.59 -6.22 37.44
C SER A 115 11.67 -7.72 37.10
N GLY A 116 11.18 -8.12 35.90
CA GLY A 116 11.27 -9.51 35.42
C GLY A 116 10.12 -10.40 35.88
N ASP A 117 8.99 -9.83 36.29
CA ASP A 117 7.76 -10.56 36.60
C ASP A 117 6.66 -10.29 35.55
N PRO A 118 6.73 -10.91 34.35
CA PRO A 118 5.79 -10.68 33.27
C PRO A 118 4.38 -11.19 33.58
N GLN A 119 4.25 -12.23 34.40
CA GLN A 119 2.94 -12.80 34.73
C GLN A 119 2.14 -11.84 35.62
N ARG A 120 2.75 -11.30 36.67
CA ARG A 120 2.14 -10.26 37.49
C ARG A 120 1.85 -9.00 36.69
N ALA A 121 2.79 -8.58 35.82
CA ALA A 121 2.59 -7.42 34.97
C ALA A 121 1.35 -7.58 34.07
N ALA A 122 1.16 -8.74 33.46
CA ALA A 122 0.02 -9.02 32.60
C ALA A 122 -1.32 -8.93 33.35
N GLY A 123 -1.40 -9.46 34.57
CA GLY A 123 -2.59 -9.34 35.42
C GLY A 123 -2.90 -7.90 35.80
N LEU A 124 -1.89 -7.11 36.17
CA LEU A 124 -2.05 -5.70 36.51
C LEU A 124 -2.43 -4.85 35.29
N TYR A 125 -1.89 -5.12 34.08
CA TYR A 125 -2.34 -4.47 32.85
C TYR A 125 -3.79 -4.80 32.54
N ALA A 126 -4.22 -6.07 32.74
CA ALA A 126 -5.61 -6.44 32.53
C ALA A 126 -6.55 -5.66 33.47
N ASN A 127 -6.18 -5.51 34.74
CA ASN A 127 -6.93 -4.69 35.70
C ASN A 127 -6.98 -3.23 35.29
N ALA A 128 -5.85 -2.66 34.85
CA ALA A 128 -5.81 -1.29 34.36
C ALA A 128 -6.78 -1.09 33.18
N ILE A 129 -6.88 -2.06 32.25
CA ILE A 129 -7.84 -2.01 31.14
C ILE A 129 -9.27 -2.06 31.64
N VAL A 130 -9.58 -2.98 32.58
CA VAL A 130 -10.94 -3.12 33.14
C VAL A 130 -11.42 -1.82 33.77
N HIS A 131 -10.61 -1.20 34.61
CA HIS A 131 -10.98 0.05 35.29
C HIS A 131 -10.95 1.25 34.35
N ALA A 132 -10.04 1.28 33.39
CA ALA A 132 -10.08 2.32 32.34
C ALA A 132 -11.35 2.19 31.49
N HIS A 133 -11.74 0.97 31.11
CA HIS A 133 -13.00 0.72 30.40
C HIS A 133 -14.21 1.10 31.26
N GLN A 134 -14.21 0.80 32.57
CA GLN A 134 -15.24 1.22 33.50
C GLN A 134 -15.35 2.76 33.54
N PHE A 135 -14.24 3.48 33.69
CA PHE A 135 -14.23 4.95 33.64
C PHE A 135 -14.83 5.48 32.35
N LEU A 136 -14.47 4.91 31.20
CA LEU A 136 -14.88 5.42 29.89
C LEU A 136 -16.34 5.11 29.55
N PHE A 137 -16.85 3.94 29.95
CA PHE A 137 -18.09 3.39 29.41
C PHE A 137 -19.16 2.99 30.43
N ASP A 138 -18.87 2.98 31.73
CA ASP A 138 -19.88 2.59 32.71
C ASP A 138 -20.92 3.70 32.90
N SER A 139 -22.17 3.41 32.51
CA SER A 139 -23.29 4.33 32.69
C SER A 139 -23.71 4.52 34.15
N ASN A 140 -23.36 3.58 35.05
CA ASN A 140 -23.70 3.65 36.46
C ASN A 140 -22.92 4.74 37.20
N LEU A 141 -21.78 5.17 36.65
CA LEU A 141 -21.02 6.31 37.18
C LEU A 141 -21.71 7.67 36.98
N ASN A 142 -22.88 7.70 36.39
CA ASN A 142 -23.86 8.78 36.29
C ASN A 142 -23.32 10.22 36.12
N VAL A 143 -22.07 10.38 35.72
CA VAL A 143 -21.36 11.65 35.54
C VAL A 143 -21.01 11.83 34.07
N LYS A 144 -21.34 12.98 33.51
CA LYS A 144 -20.92 13.32 32.14
C LYS A 144 -19.40 13.48 32.12
N ARG A 145 -18.73 12.61 31.31
CA ARG A 145 -17.26 12.68 31.11
C ARG A 145 -16.93 13.97 30.36
N ASN A 146 -15.93 14.67 30.88
CA ASN A 146 -15.43 15.89 30.26
C ASN A 146 -14.19 15.56 29.43
N ALA A 147 -14.31 15.57 28.11
CA ALA A 147 -13.21 15.28 27.18
C ALA A 147 -12.05 16.31 27.28
N TYR A 148 -12.28 17.47 27.88
CA TYR A 148 -11.25 18.49 28.11
C TYR A 148 -10.52 18.32 29.46
N ASP A 149 -11.00 17.40 30.32
CA ASP A 149 -10.31 17.08 31.57
C ASP A 149 -9.04 16.26 31.26
N PRO A 150 -7.85 16.67 31.77
CA PRO A 150 -6.63 15.88 31.64
C PRO A 150 -6.79 14.43 32.11
N GLN A 151 -7.67 14.18 33.08
CA GLN A 151 -8.00 12.83 33.56
C GLN A 151 -8.61 11.94 32.46
N PHE A 152 -9.49 12.50 31.63
CA PHE A 152 -10.08 11.76 30.51
C PHE A 152 -9.00 11.31 29.52
N ARG A 153 -8.05 12.19 29.19
CA ARG A 153 -6.93 11.84 28.32
C ARG A 153 -6.01 10.81 28.97
N SER A 154 -5.70 11.00 30.25
CA SER A 154 -4.86 10.06 31.00
C SER A 154 -5.44 8.65 31.00
N ILE A 155 -6.75 8.50 31.18
CA ILE A 155 -7.37 7.18 31.20
C ILE A 155 -7.41 6.52 29.81
N CYS A 156 -7.54 7.31 28.73
CA CYS A 156 -7.36 6.80 27.36
C CYS A 156 -5.93 6.28 27.14
N ASP A 157 -4.93 7.01 27.64
CA ASP A 157 -3.53 6.58 27.56
C ASP A 157 -3.28 5.32 28.40
N VAL A 158 -3.86 5.21 29.60
CA VAL A 158 -3.79 3.99 30.45
C VAL A 158 -4.38 2.79 29.71
N TYR A 159 -5.57 2.96 29.11
CA TYR A 159 -6.22 1.90 28.34
C TYR A 159 -5.36 1.45 27.15
N ASN A 160 -4.95 2.37 26.29
CA ASN A 160 -4.18 2.05 25.08
C ASN A 160 -2.82 1.41 25.41
N GLN A 161 -2.08 1.96 26.38
CA GLN A 161 -0.74 1.47 26.76
C GLN A 161 -0.80 0.10 27.44
N SER A 162 -1.79 -0.12 28.31
CA SER A 162 -1.97 -1.42 28.98
C SER A 162 -2.37 -2.50 27.96
N LEU A 163 -3.29 -2.20 27.05
CA LEU A 163 -3.68 -3.10 25.98
C LEU A 163 -2.48 -3.39 25.05
N ALA A 164 -1.71 -2.39 24.66
CA ALA A 164 -0.52 -2.57 23.84
C ALA A 164 0.52 -3.47 24.53
N SER A 165 0.69 -3.37 25.85
CA SER A 165 1.63 -4.20 26.59
C SER A 165 1.21 -5.67 26.57
N ILE A 166 -0.07 -5.97 26.79
CA ILE A 166 -0.61 -7.33 26.70
C ILE A 166 -0.47 -7.86 25.27
N LEU A 167 -0.93 -7.11 24.27
CA LEU A 167 -0.89 -7.53 22.87
C LEU A 167 0.54 -7.79 22.39
N ARG A 168 1.53 -7.01 22.87
CA ARG A 168 2.95 -7.22 22.56
C ARG A 168 3.45 -8.57 23.10
N THR A 169 3.14 -8.91 24.34
CA THR A 169 3.50 -10.21 24.92
C THR A 169 2.86 -11.35 24.12
N LEU A 170 1.57 -11.26 23.83
CA LEU A 170 0.84 -12.28 23.07
C LEU A 170 1.34 -12.40 21.61
N SER A 171 1.75 -11.29 20.98
CA SER A 171 2.36 -11.33 19.66
C SER A 171 3.70 -12.06 19.69
N GLN A 172 4.56 -11.77 20.67
CA GLN A 172 5.86 -12.43 20.83
C GLN A 172 5.72 -13.94 21.09
N GLU A 173 4.67 -14.34 21.80
CA GLU A 173 4.35 -15.73 22.09
C GLU A 173 3.53 -16.41 20.98
N GLN A 174 3.23 -15.70 19.89
CA GLN A 174 2.37 -16.18 18.78
C GLN A 174 0.97 -16.61 19.24
N MET A 175 0.47 -16.00 20.28
CA MET A 175 -0.86 -16.27 20.86
C MET A 175 -1.93 -15.29 20.39
N LEU A 176 -1.55 -14.16 19.79
CA LEU A 176 -2.47 -13.16 19.23
C LEU A 176 -3.01 -13.63 17.88
N LEU A 177 -4.03 -14.46 17.91
CA LEU A 177 -4.69 -15.00 16.72
C LEU A 177 -6.22 -15.02 16.88
N PRO A 178 -6.99 -14.68 15.84
CA PRO A 178 -8.46 -14.72 15.86
C PRO A 178 -9.00 -16.11 16.20
N GLY A 179 -10.09 -16.14 16.95
CA GLY A 179 -10.73 -17.39 17.41
C GLY A 179 -10.00 -18.09 18.55
N ARG A 180 -8.92 -17.53 19.07
CA ARG A 180 -8.20 -18.06 20.23
C ARG A 180 -8.65 -17.35 21.51
N GLU A 181 -8.86 -18.12 22.57
CA GLU A 181 -9.09 -17.61 23.94
C GLU A 181 -7.80 -17.77 24.74
N VAL A 182 -7.39 -16.71 25.43
CA VAL A 182 -6.16 -16.67 26.22
C VAL A 182 -6.47 -16.17 27.62
N SER A 183 -6.12 -16.96 28.64
CA SER A 183 -6.22 -16.56 30.05
C SER A 183 -4.98 -15.73 30.45
N ILE A 184 -5.21 -14.53 30.96
CA ILE A 184 -4.18 -13.59 31.39
C ILE A 184 -4.33 -13.35 32.90
N GLY A 185 -3.21 -13.33 33.63
CA GLY A 185 -3.16 -13.12 35.06
C GLY A 185 -3.27 -14.39 35.88
N GLY A 186 -2.99 -14.25 37.17
CA GLY A 186 -3.05 -15.36 38.16
C GLY A 186 -4.42 -15.46 38.81
N ASP A 187 -4.45 -16.18 39.97
CA ASP A 187 -5.69 -16.56 40.66
C ASP A 187 -6.48 -15.37 41.25
N VAL A 188 -5.87 -14.19 41.38
CA VAL A 188 -6.48 -13.05 42.10
C VAL A 188 -7.27 -12.12 41.18
N LEU A 189 -6.87 -11.92 39.93
CA LEU A 189 -7.58 -11.08 38.97
C LEU A 189 -7.24 -11.55 37.53
N GLY A 190 -7.80 -12.67 37.12
CA GLY A 190 -7.63 -13.18 35.76
C GLY A 190 -8.60 -12.54 34.78
N CYS A 191 -8.13 -12.36 33.54
CA CYS A 191 -8.95 -11.97 32.41
C CYS A 191 -8.83 -13.00 31.29
N ASP A 192 -9.96 -13.52 30.83
CA ASP A 192 -10.00 -14.38 29.65
C ASP A 192 -10.27 -13.49 28.44
N MET A 193 -9.30 -13.45 27.49
CA MET A 193 -9.36 -12.62 26.29
C MET A 193 -9.64 -13.47 25.06
N GLU A 194 -10.64 -13.09 24.29
CA GLU A 194 -10.97 -13.66 22.99
C GLU A 194 -10.67 -12.65 21.89
N PHE A 195 -10.13 -13.09 20.74
CA PHE A 195 -9.80 -12.24 19.60
C PHE A 195 -10.75 -12.47 18.43
N GLN A 196 -11.37 -11.40 17.93
CA GLN A 196 -12.34 -11.45 16.84
C GLN A 196 -12.02 -10.43 15.76
N VAL A 197 -11.96 -10.83 14.48
CA VAL A 197 -11.87 -9.92 13.34
C VAL A 197 -13.27 -9.47 12.95
N VAL A 198 -13.43 -8.16 12.78
CA VAL A 198 -14.70 -7.54 12.38
C VAL A 198 -14.57 -6.99 10.96
N GLY A 199 -15.69 -7.00 10.20
CA GLY A 199 -15.77 -6.43 8.87
C GLY A 199 -15.31 -7.37 7.75
N ARG A 200 -14.83 -6.80 6.66
CA ARG A 200 -14.54 -7.49 5.40
C ARG A 200 -13.44 -8.56 5.50
N TRP A 201 -12.56 -8.46 6.47
CA TRP A 201 -11.44 -9.39 6.69
C TRP A 201 -11.77 -10.56 7.62
N LYS A 202 -13.04 -10.73 8.04
CA LYS A 202 -13.45 -11.77 9.01
C LYS A 202 -13.10 -13.21 8.60
N ASN A 203 -12.99 -13.48 7.30
CA ASN A 203 -12.67 -14.81 6.77
C ASN A 203 -11.17 -14.96 6.42
N GLN A 204 -10.38 -13.88 6.54
CA GLN A 204 -8.96 -13.90 6.24
C GLN A 204 -8.19 -14.68 7.30
N GLN A 205 -7.24 -15.49 6.87
CA GLN A 205 -6.30 -16.15 7.76
C GLN A 205 -5.07 -15.26 7.98
N PHE A 206 -4.72 -15.08 9.25
CA PHE A 206 -3.56 -14.28 9.64
C PHE A 206 -2.44 -15.19 10.13
N GLU A 207 -1.20 -14.85 9.77
CA GLU A 207 0.00 -15.51 10.27
C GLU A 207 0.34 -14.98 11.67
N ARG A 208 0.38 -13.67 11.80
CA ARG A 208 0.68 -12.96 13.06
C ARG A 208 0.25 -11.50 12.99
N PHE A 209 0.30 -10.85 14.14
CA PHE A 209 0.07 -9.43 14.30
C PHE A 209 1.28 -8.79 15.00
N GLU A 210 1.69 -7.62 14.53
CA GLU A 210 2.77 -6.83 15.10
C GLU A 210 2.24 -5.47 15.54
N LEU A 211 2.84 -4.87 16.57
CA LEU A 211 2.43 -3.54 17.01
C LEU A 211 3.12 -2.47 16.15
N VAL A 212 2.33 -1.53 15.64
CA VAL A 212 2.85 -0.40 14.84
C VAL A 212 3.96 0.37 15.57
N ASN A 213 3.78 0.60 16.87
CA ASN A 213 4.73 1.36 17.69
C ASN A 213 6.08 0.68 17.92
N ASP A 214 6.22 -0.59 17.54
CA ASP A 214 7.47 -1.33 17.64
C ASP A 214 8.37 -1.12 16.40
N PHE A 215 7.90 -0.33 15.41
CA PHE A 215 8.61 -0.08 14.16
C PHE A 215 8.79 1.41 13.89
N LYS A 216 9.92 1.76 13.27
CA LYS A 216 10.18 3.07 12.68
C LYS A 216 10.20 2.92 11.16
N THR A 217 9.44 3.75 10.47
CA THR A 217 9.37 3.77 9.01
C THR A 217 10.17 4.94 8.44
N THR A 218 10.86 4.70 7.32
CA THR A 218 11.51 5.71 6.50
C THR A 218 11.19 5.44 5.04
N GLY A 219 11.31 6.45 4.18
CA GLY A 219 11.05 6.29 2.74
C GLY A 219 9.62 6.62 2.30
N ILE A 220 8.64 6.71 3.20
CA ILE A 220 7.31 7.28 2.93
C ILE A 220 7.21 8.57 3.75
N GLU A 221 7.03 9.71 3.06
CA GLU A 221 7.09 11.03 3.69
C GLU A 221 5.88 11.32 4.57
N ASN A 222 4.68 11.06 4.07
CA ASN A 222 3.43 11.36 4.78
C ASN A 222 3.03 10.19 5.69
N GLN A 223 2.76 10.51 6.97
CA GLN A 223 2.31 9.55 7.98
C GLN A 223 0.84 9.81 8.32
N TYR A 224 -0.02 8.84 8.03
CA TYR A 224 -1.46 8.93 8.28
C TYR A 224 -1.83 8.18 9.56
N ARG A 225 -1.93 8.94 10.65
CA ARG A 225 -2.27 8.44 11.99
C ARG A 225 -3.46 9.22 12.54
N THR A 226 -4.37 8.49 13.17
CA THR A 226 -5.50 9.08 13.90
C THR A 226 -5.40 8.69 15.36
N TYR A 227 -5.60 9.66 16.25
CA TYR A 227 -5.63 9.41 17.68
C TYR A 227 -7.03 9.00 18.12
N GLY A 228 -7.10 8.02 19.01
CA GLY A 228 -8.35 7.48 19.51
C GLY A 228 -8.15 6.42 20.58
N LEU A 229 -9.09 5.52 20.73
CA LEU A 229 -8.95 4.34 21.58
C LEU A 229 -8.59 3.11 20.74
N GLY A 230 -7.82 2.22 21.36
CA GLY A 230 -7.34 0.98 20.76
C GLY A 230 -5.86 1.02 20.42
N VAL A 231 -5.38 -0.07 19.87
CA VAL A 231 -3.96 -0.27 19.54
C VAL A 231 -3.82 -0.57 18.06
N PRO A 232 -3.13 0.29 17.29
CA PRO A 232 -2.84 0.03 15.90
C PRO A 232 -1.88 -1.15 15.73
N LEU A 233 -2.24 -2.07 14.85
CA LEU A 233 -1.53 -3.30 14.53
C LEU A 233 -1.21 -3.39 13.04
N ILE A 234 -0.15 -4.11 12.74
CA ILE A 234 0.19 -4.64 11.43
C ILE A 234 -0.32 -6.08 11.40
N ALA A 235 -1.37 -6.36 10.65
CA ALA A 235 -1.87 -7.71 10.47
C ALA A 235 -1.18 -8.35 9.25
N ILE A 236 -0.44 -9.43 9.43
CA ILE A 236 0.26 -10.15 8.38
C ILE A 236 -0.61 -11.34 7.95
N CYS A 237 -1.04 -11.33 6.69
CA CYS A 237 -1.88 -12.40 6.14
C CYS A 237 -1.05 -13.65 5.81
N LYS A 238 -1.66 -14.84 6.00
CA LYS A 238 -1.05 -16.07 5.50
C LYS A 238 -1.01 -16.08 3.98
N THR A 239 0.08 -16.60 3.44
CA THR A 239 0.24 -16.79 1.98
C THR A 239 -0.59 -17.97 1.46
N GLU A 240 -1.03 -18.86 2.35
CA GLU A 240 -1.90 -19.99 2.01
C GLU A 240 -3.26 -19.50 1.52
N LYS A 241 -3.69 -20.06 0.38
CA LYS A 241 -4.94 -19.69 -0.26
C LYS A 241 -6.13 -20.17 0.56
N THR A 242 -7.07 -19.27 0.83
CA THR A 242 -8.32 -19.57 1.57
C THR A 242 -9.34 -20.31 0.71
N GLY A 243 -9.11 -20.40 -0.60
CA GLY A 243 -10.03 -20.92 -1.61
C GLY A 243 -10.97 -19.86 -2.18
N SER A 244 -10.81 -18.60 -1.79
CA SER A 244 -11.48 -17.47 -2.43
C SER A 244 -10.95 -17.24 -3.85
N LYS A 245 -11.81 -16.78 -4.76
CA LYS A 245 -11.41 -16.39 -6.12
C LYS A 245 -10.43 -15.21 -6.13
N GLU A 246 -10.44 -14.41 -5.07
CA GLU A 246 -9.59 -13.22 -4.89
C GLU A 246 -8.17 -13.55 -4.44
N ASP A 247 -7.95 -14.70 -3.78
CA ASP A 247 -6.66 -15.06 -3.18
C ASP A 247 -5.46 -14.96 -4.12
N LYS A 248 -5.68 -15.17 -5.40
CA LYS A 248 -4.62 -15.09 -6.42
C LYS A 248 -4.23 -13.67 -6.79
N TYR A 249 -5.06 -12.70 -6.44
CA TYR A 249 -4.81 -11.28 -6.67
C TYR A 249 -4.17 -10.59 -5.47
N TYR A 250 -4.05 -11.28 -4.33
CA TYR A 250 -3.31 -10.73 -3.20
C TYR A 250 -1.81 -10.99 -3.36
N PRO A 251 -0.98 -9.97 -3.12
CA PRO A 251 0.48 -10.16 -3.12
C PRO A 251 0.90 -11.08 -1.97
N PRO A 252 2.03 -11.78 -2.11
CA PRO A 252 2.62 -12.53 -1.00
C PRO A 252 2.83 -11.63 0.22
N SER A 253 2.69 -12.19 1.42
CA SER A 253 2.91 -11.48 2.69
C SER A 253 2.11 -10.16 2.79
N LEU A 254 0.87 -10.15 2.28
CA LEU A 254 -0.01 -8.98 2.38
C LEU A 254 -0.13 -8.53 3.84
N THR A 255 0.08 -7.24 4.10
CA THR A 255 -0.13 -6.65 5.42
C THR A 255 -1.22 -5.60 5.39
N LEU A 256 -2.00 -5.58 6.47
CA LEU A 256 -3.18 -4.74 6.59
C LEU A 256 -3.08 -3.87 7.86
N PRO A 257 -3.57 -2.63 7.82
CA PRO A 257 -3.82 -1.88 9.02
C PRO A 257 -5.00 -2.50 9.80
N MET A 258 -4.81 -2.73 11.09
CA MET A 258 -5.86 -3.15 12.00
C MET A 258 -5.77 -2.35 13.29
N THR A 259 -6.90 -2.16 13.95
CA THR A 259 -6.95 -1.57 15.30
C THR A 259 -7.60 -2.54 16.25
N ALA A 260 -6.89 -2.89 17.31
CA ALA A 260 -7.41 -3.72 18.38
C ALA A 260 -8.16 -2.85 19.41
N PHE A 261 -9.43 -3.12 19.61
CA PHE A 261 -10.27 -2.48 20.63
C PHE A 261 -10.78 -3.55 21.60
N CYS A 262 -10.56 -3.35 22.90
CA CYS A 262 -10.90 -4.29 23.95
C CYS A 262 -12.23 -3.91 24.62
N GLU A 263 -13.22 -4.76 24.52
CA GLU A 263 -14.49 -4.67 25.23
C GLU A 263 -14.46 -5.56 26.48
N VAL A 264 -14.75 -4.97 27.63
CA VAL A 264 -14.85 -5.72 28.88
C VAL A 264 -16.30 -6.16 29.09
N VAL A 265 -16.49 -7.46 29.23
CA VAL A 265 -17.78 -8.11 29.54
C VAL A 265 -17.71 -8.66 30.96
N LYS A 266 -18.69 -8.32 31.82
CA LYS A 266 -18.76 -8.93 33.15
C LYS A 266 -18.91 -10.44 33.03
N SER A 267 -18.07 -11.19 33.75
CA SER A 267 -18.26 -12.64 33.90
C SER A 267 -19.35 -12.93 34.94
N ASP A 268 -20.07 -14.01 34.73
CA ASP A 268 -21.06 -14.53 35.72
C ASP A 268 -20.38 -15.14 36.95
N SER A 269 -19.07 -15.29 36.97
CA SER A 269 -18.28 -15.78 38.09
C SER A 269 -17.52 -14.65 38.77
N ASP A 270 -17.61 -14.52 40.08
CA ASP A 270 -17.10 -13.41 40.90
C ASP A 270 -15.57 -13.14 40.86
N SER A 271 -14.79 -13.93 40.12
CA SER A 271 -13.32 -13.85 40.17
C SER A 271 -12.61 -13.56 38.87
N LYS A 272 -13.29 -13.59 37.70
CA LYS A 272 -12.63 -13.37 36.40
C LYS A 272 -13.43 -12.40 35.52
N PHE A 273 -12.72 -11.49 34.85
CA PHE A 273 -13.31 -10.70 33.79
C PHE A 273 -13.18 -11.43 32.47
N LYS A 274 -14.16 -11.24 31.58
CA LYS A 274 -14.08 -11.64 30.19
C LYS A 274 -13.88 -10.40 29.33
N ALA A 275 -12.90 -10.44 28.40
CA ALA A 275 -12.64 -9.38 27.47
C ALA A 275 -12.70 -9.92 26.04
N VAL A 276 -13.30 -9.14 25.14
CA VAL A 276 -13.32 -9.41 23.71
C VAL A 276 -12.49 -8.34 23.00
N VAL A 277 -11.38 -8.74 22.42
CA VAL A 277 -10.55 -7.84 21.60
C VAL A 277 -11.01 -7.94 20.16
N LYS A 278 -11.67 -6.91 19.70
CA LYS A 278 -12.14 -6.79 18.32
C LYS A 278 -11.08 -6.10 17.48
N LEU A 279 -10.77 -6.71 16.33
CA LEU A 279 -9.80 -6.22 15.36
C LEU A 279 -10.56 -5.57 14.20
N TYR A 280 -10.47 -4.26 14.08
CA TYR A 280 -11.17 -3.45 13.08
C TYR A 280 -10.22 -3.00 11.98
N ASP A 281 -10.69 -3.00 10.72
CA ASP A 281 -10.03 -2.31 9.61
C ASP A 281 -10.35 -0.80 9.72
N PRO A 282 -9.35 0.07 10.02
CA PRO A 282 -9.60 1.50 10.18
C PRO A 282 -9.94 2.22 8.85
N LEU A 283 -9.76 1.58 7.70
CA LEU A 283 -10.24 2.08 6.41
C LEU A 283 -11.73 1.83 6.21
N GLU A 284 -12.30 0.83 6.90
CA GLU A 284 -13.73 0.53 6.84
C GLU A 284 -14.48 1.20 8.00
N GLN A 285 -13.85 1.21 9.17
CA GLN A 285 -14.49 1.67 10.39
C GLN A 285 -13.56 2.57 11.21
N THR A 286 -13.82 3.87 11.17
CA THR A 286 -13.02 4.88 11.90
C THR A 286 -13.50 5.10 13.34
N HIS A 287 -14.73 4.69 13.66
CA HIS A 287 -15.36 4.82 14.97
C HIS A 287 -16.05 3.52 15.36
N VAL A 288 -16.12 3.26 16.64
CA VAL A 288 -16.88 2.14 17.23
C VAL A 288 -17.93 2.69 18.17
N ASP A 289 -19.16 2.26 17.98
CA ASP A 289 -20.26 2.55 18.92
C ASP A 289 -20.24 1.50 20.03
N HIS A 290 -19.84 1.91 21.23
CA HIS A 290 -19.80 1.06 22.42
C HIS A 290 -20.58 1.69 23.56
N ARG A 291 -21.58 0.96 24.10
CA ARG A 291 -22.44 1.40 25.20
C ARG A 291 -22.99 2.84 25.01
N GLN A 292 -23.50 3.16 23.81
CA GLN A 292 -24.07 4.46 23.43
C GLN A 292 -23.03 5.61 23.32
N VAL A 293 -21.75 5.31 23.35
CA VAL A 293 -20.67 6.27 23.13
C VAL A 293 -20.00 5.94 21.79
N SER A 294 -19.92 6.92 20.90
CA SER A 294 -19.13 6.78 19.66
C SER A 294 -17.67 7.11 19.95
N VAL A 295 -16.78 6.16 19.68
CA VAL A 295 -15.37 6.22 20.03
C VAL A 295 -14.54 6.23 18.77
N PRO A 296 -13.71 7.25 18.51
CA PRO A 296 -12.76 7.20 17.41
C PRO A 296 -11.69 6.14 17.70
N LEU A 297 -11.40 5.31 16.69
CA LEU A 297 -10.34 4.32 16.77
C LEU A 297 -8.97 4.96 16.52
N GLU A 298 -7.97 4.59 17.33
CA GLU A 298 -6.59 4.92 17.03
C GLU A 298 -6.12 4.12 15.83
N SER A 299 -5.51 4.76 14.84
CA SER A 299 -5.10 4.08 13.61
C SER A 299 -3.76 4.57 13.06
N ASP A 300 -3.08 3.70 12.33
CA ASP A 300 -1.92 4.03 11.49
C ASP A 300 -2.08 3.31 10.15
N LEU A 301 -2.26 4.07 9.09
CA LEU A 301 -2.41 3.53 7.74
C LEU A 301 -1.05 3.33 7.04
N THR A 302 -0.03 4.10 7.43
CA THR A 302 1.24 4.17 6.72
C THR A 302 2.19 3.04 7.13
N THR A 303 2.32 2.75 8.44
CA THR A 303 3.29 1.76 8.92
C THR A 303 3.02 0.35 8.38
N PRO A 304 1.77 -0.17 8.32
CA PRO A 304 1.49 -1.47 7.70
C PRO A 304 1.85 -1.50 6.22
N LEU A 305 1.57 -0.43 5.46
CA LEU A 305 1.99 -0.33 4.05
C LEU A 305 3.51 -0.37 3.91
N ALA A 306 4.21 0.43 4.71
CA ALA A 306 5.67 0.44 4.71
C ALA A 306 6.25 -0.94 5.06
N TYR A 307 5.64 -1.63 6.03
CA TYR A 307 6.03 -2.98 6.42
C TYR A 307 5.87 -3.98 5.26
N HIS A 308 4.75 -3.92 4.53
CA HIS A 308 4.53 -4.73 3.33
C HIS A 308 5.60 -4.47 2.27
N LEU A 309 5.85 -3.20 1.96
CA LEU A 309 6.82 -2.79 0.95
C LEU A 309 8.28 -3.07 1.35
N ASN A 310 8.55 -3.29 2.64
CA ASN A 310 9.89 -3.67 3.14
C ASN A 310 10.17 -5.17 2.98
N ASP A 311 9.21 -5.98 2.49
CA ASP A 311 9.46 -7.38 2.14
C ASP A 311 10.63 -7.46 1.15
N PRO A 312 11.64 -8.31 1.39
CA PRO A 312 12.80 -8.45 0.51
C PRO A 312 12.46 -8.73 -0.95
N LEU A 313 11.36 -9.43 -1.21
CA LEU A 313 10.88 -9.71 -2.57
C LEU A 313 10.36 -8.44 -3.28
N LEU A 314 9.77 -7.51 -2.53
CA LEU A 314 9.21 -6.28 -3.08
C LEU A 314 10.22 -5.12 -3.08
N ASN A 315 11.02 -5.00 -2.03
CA ASN A 315 11.91 -3.86 -1.79
C ASN A 315 13.27 -3.94 -2.50
N SER A 316 13.67 -5.11 -2.96
CA SER A 316 15.06 -5.34 -3.41
C SER A 316 15.42 -4.71 -4.76
N GLY A 317 14.51 -4.00 -5.46
CA GLY A 317 14.72 -3.66 -6.87
C GLY A 317 14.97 -4.91 -7.75
N LEU A 318 15.08 -6.09 -7.10
CA LEU A 318 15.17 -7.39 -7.75
C LEU A 318 13.93 -7.64 -8.59
N LEU A 319 12.77 -7.18 -8.11
CA LEU A 319 11.51 -7.31 -8.84
C LEU A 319 11.57 -6.51 -10.16
N ALA A 320 11.95 -5.24 -10.11
CA ALA A 320 12.10 -4.40 -11.30
C ALA A 320 13.19 -4.94 -12.23
N THR A 321 14.23 -5.55 -11.68
CA THR A 321 15.33 -6.13 -12.45
C THR A 321 14.98 -7.53 -12.98
N ALA A 322 14.26 -8.34 -12.21
CA ALA A 322 13.81 -9.66 -12.64
C ALA A 322 12.78 -9.56 -13.79
N THR A 323 11.83 -8.65 -13.69
CA THR A 323 10.86 -8.35 -14.77
C THR A 323 11.52 -7.81 -16.04
N LEU A 324 12.74 -7.26 -15.90
CA LEU A 324 13.51 -6.75 -17.02
C LEU A 324 14.34 -7.84 -17.73
N ILE A 325 14.95 -8.77 -16.98
CA ILE A 325 16.03 -9.62 -17.47
C ILE A 325 15.58 -11.06 -17.76
N ASN A 326 14.61 -11.59 -17.04
CA ASN A 326 14.24 -13.01 -17.13
C ASN A 326 12.72 -13.20 -17.17
N GLY A 327 12.20 -13.55 -18.35
CA GLY A 327 10.77 -13.82 -18.55
C GLY A 327 10.22 -14.94 -17.66
N GLU A 328 11.00 -15.99 -17.36
CA GLU A 328 10.54 -17.11 -16.52
C GLU A 328 10.36 -16.70 -15.04
N LEU A 329 11.19 -15.78 -14.53
CA LEU A 329 11.00 -15.19 -13.18
C LEU A 329 9.84 -14.18 -13.18
N ALA A 330 9.57 -13.55 -14.32
CA ALA A 330 8.46 -12.61 -14.47
C ALA A 330 7.10 -13.33 -14.53
N ASP A 331 7.03 -14.57 -15.00
CA ASP A 331 5.79 -15.35 -15.07
C ASP A 331 5.17 -15.60 -13.67
N GLY A 332 5.99 -15.65 -12.64
CA GLY A 332 5.52 -15.76 -11.25
C GLY A 332 5.04 -14.45 -10.61
N ILE A 333 5.28 -13.29 -11.25
CA ILE A 333 5.04 -11.96 -10.69
C ILE A 333 4.09 -11.14 -11.58
N HIS A 334 3.92 -11.55 -12.84
CA HIS A 334 3.02 -10.89 -13.79
C HIS A 334 1.56 -11.01 -13.36
N GLY A 335 0.82 -9.92 -13.46
CA GLY A 335 -0.62 -9.88 -13.23
C GLY A 335 -1.10 -8.68 -12.44
N MET A 336 -2.36 -8.73 -12.08
CA MET A 336 -3.02 -7.71 -11.29
C MET A 336 -2.95 -8.04 -9.80
N TYR A 337 -2.62 -7.05 -8.97
CA TYR A 337 -2.56 -7.18 -7.52
C TYR A 337 -3.53 -6.23 -6.83
N MET A 338 -4.17 -6.73 -5.79
CA MET A 338 -5.11 -6.00 -4.93
C MET A 338 -4.59 -5.98 -3.50
N LEU A 339 -4.75 -4.85 -2.80
CA LEU A 339 -4.38 -4.70 -1.39
C LEU A 339 -5.63 -4.65 -0.48
N SER A 340 -6.81 -4.92 -1.03
CA SER A 340 -8.07 -5.01 -0.31
C SER A 340 -8.99 -6.01 -1.04
N PRO A 341 -10.00 -6.59 -0.36
CA PRO A 341 -11.01 -7.41 -1.01
C PRO A 341 -11.71 -6.64 -2.13
N PHE A 342 -12.09 -7.38 -3.18
CA PHE A 342 -12.90 -6.84 -4.25
C PHE A 342 -14.25 -6.33 -3.73
N ASP A 343 -14.60 -5.11 -4.11
CA ASP A 343 -15.89 -4.51 -3.80
C ASP A 343 -16.61 -4.14 -5.10
N PRO A 344 -17.76 -4.76 -5.42
CA PRO A 344 -18.49 -4.51 -6.65
C PRO A 344 -19.00 -3.07 -6.78
N ASN A 345 -19.03 -2.31 -5.68
CA ASN A 345 -19.51 -0.93 -5.65
C ASN A 345 -18.38 0.11 -5.73
N LYS A 346 -17.12 -0.32 -5.67
CA LYS A 346 -15.97 0.58 -5.74
C LYS A 346 -15.34 0.57 -7.13
N ILE A 347 -15.08 1.76 -7.65
CA ILE A 347 -14.47 1.98 -8.96
C ILE A 347 -12.99 1.55 -8.91
N PRO A 348 -12.53 0.65 -9.81
CA PRO A 348 -11.12 0.30 -9.87
C PRO A 348 -10.24 1.44 -10.40
N VAL A 349 -9.18 1.75 -9.68
CA VAL A 349 -8.07 2.58 -10.13
C VAL A 349 -6.89 1.67 -10.39
N VAL A 350 -6.58 1.43 -11.66
CA VAL A 350 -5.50 0.54 -12.08
C VAL A 350 -4.22 1.34 -12.28
N MET A 351 -3.20 1.05 -11.48
CA MET A 351 -1.92 1.73 -11.50
C MET A 351 -0.88 0.93 -12.30
N VAL A 352 -0.41 1.51 -13.42
CA VAL A 352 0.48 0.86 -14.40
C VAL A 352 1.85 1.54 -14.36
N HIS A 353 2.87 0.81 -13.89
CA HIS A 353 4.22 1.37 -13.73
C HIS A 353 4.99 1.52 -15.06
N GLY A 354 6.11 2.25 -15.02
CA GLY A 354 6.96 2.49 -16.17
C GLY A 354 8.05 1.44 -16.40
N ILE A 355 8.88 1.69 -17.40
CA ILE A 355 10.08 0.87 -17.67
C ILE A 355 11.04 0.91 -16.47
N TRP A 356 11.71 -0.20 -16.18
CA TRP A 356 12.64 -0.37 -15.05
C TRP A 356 12.02 -0.04 -13.69
N SER A 357 10.75 -0.25 -13.56
CA SER A 357 9.99 0.02 -12.35
C SER A 357 9.16 -1.22 -11.93
N SER A 358 8.43 -1.10 -10.85
CA SER A 358 7.53 -2.12 -10.33
C SER A 358 6.33 -1.43 -9.65
N PRO A 359 5.29 -2.15 -9.25
CA PRO A 359 4.16 -1.58 -8.50
C PRO A 359 4.54 -0.79 -7.25
N VAL A 360 5.68 -1.07 -6.62
CA VAL A 360 6.18 -0.34 -5.44
C VAL A 360 6.36 1.17 -5.69
N THR A 361 6.57 1.58 -6.93
CA THR A 361 6.72 2.99 -7.30
C THR A 361 5.51 3.85 -6.89
N TRP A 362 4.34 3.25 -6.77
CA TRP A 362 3.09 3.91 -6.42
C TRP A 362 2.88 4.15 -4.92
N ALA A 363 3.82 3.69 -4.08
CA ALA A 363 3.68 3.71 -2.62
C ALA A 363 3.27 5.06 -2.03
N HIS A 364 3.91 6.16 -2.45
CA HIS A 364 3.62 7.52 -1.98
C HIS A 364 2.20 7.96 -2.40
N MET A 365 1.89 7.86 -3.69
CA MET A 365 0.59 8.25 -4.21
C MET A 365 -0.54 7.41 -3.59
N PHE A 366 -0.36 6.09 -3.51
CA PHE A 366 -1.34 5.20 -2.89
C PHE A 366 -1.56 5.51 -1.41
N ASN A 367 -0.48 5.74 -0.65
CA ASN A 367 -0.56 6.10 0.76
C ASN A 367 -1.38 7.40 0.96
N ASP A 368 -1.15 8.40 0.12
CA ASP A 368 -1.83 9.69 0.21
C ASP A 368 -3.30 9.61 -0.26
N LEU A 369 -3.57 8.91 -1.36
CA LEU A 369 -4.92 8.82 -1.90
C LEU A 369 -5.84 8.00 -1.00
N ARG A 370 -5.40 6.84 -0.50
CA ARG A 370 -6.25 5.99 0.35
C ARG A 370 -6.57 6.60 1.72
N ALA A 371 -5.77 7.57 2.17
CA ALA A 371 -6.03 8.29 3.41
C ALA A 371 -7.17 9.33 3.29
N VAL A 372 -7.64 9.60 2.08
CA VAL A 372 -8.76 10.52 1.82
C VAL A 372 -10.07 9.73 1.88
N PRO A 373 -11.00 10.04 2.82
CA PRO A 373 -12.23 9.29 3.01
C PRO A 373 -13.04 9.11 1.72
N GLU A 374 -13.29 10.18 0.99
CA GLU A 374 -14.09 10.15 -0.24
C GLU A 374 -13.46 9.26 -1.33
N ILE A 375 -12.12 9.08 -1.29
CA ILE A 375 -11.42 8.20 -2.24
C ILE A 375 -11.49 6.75 -1.81
N HIS A 376 -11.13 6.40 -0.58
CA HIS A 376 -11.14 5.00 -0.18
C HIS A 376 -12.55 4.41 -0.03
N GLU A 377 -13.58 5.24 0.18
CA GLU A 377 -14.98 4.80 0.22
C GLU A 377 -15.53 4.43 -1.17
N ASN A 378 -15.04 5.09 -2.23
CA ASN A 378 -15.60 4.95 -3.58
C ASN A 378 -14.68 4.27 -4.58
N TYR A 379 -13.38 4.15 -4.28
CA TYR A 379 -12.38 3.54 -5.15
C TYR A 379 -11.71 2.33 -4.51
N GLN A 380 -11.28 1.39 -5.36
CA GLN A 380 -10.38 0.30 -5.03
C GLN A 380 -9.15 0.36 -5.93
N PHE A 381 -7.96 0.19 -5.35
CA PHE A 381 -6.70 0.34 -6.07
C PHE A 381 -6.15 -1.02 -6.49
N TRP A 382 -5.87 -1.16 -7.78
CA TRP A 382 -5.25 -2.33 -8.38
C TRP A 382 -3.90 -1.96 -8.96
N PHE A 383 -2.92 -2.84 -8.84
CA PHE A 383 -1.56 -2.60 -9.27
C PHE A 383 -1.20 -3.63 -10.33
N TYR A 384 -0.88 -3.16 -11.53
CA TYR A 384 -0.49 -4.02 -12.62
C TYR A 384 1.02 -4.20 -12.65
N ALA A 385 1.49 -5.45 -12.46
CA ALA A 385 2.89 -5.86 -12.60
C ALA A 385 3.08 -6.56 -13.93
N TYR A 386 4.08 -6.16 -14.70
CA TYR A 386 4.35 -6.74 -16.01
C TYR A 386 5.84 -6.68 -16.37
N PRO A 387 6.32 -7.56 -17.30
CA PRO A 387 7.68 -7.52 -17.80
C PRO A 387 7.95 -6.22 -18.58
N THR A 388 8.87 -5.40 -18.09
CA THR A 388 9.17 -4.10 -18.70
C THR A 388 10.23 -4.15 -19.80
N GLY A 389 10.84 -5.30 -20.05
CA GLY A 389 11.84 -5.50 -21.11
C GLY A 389 11.24 -5.67 -22.51
N GLN A 390 9.97 -6.06 -22.59
CA GLN A 390 9.26 -6.30 -23.84
C GLN A 390 8.63 -5.03 -24.43
N PRO A 391 8.31 -4.99 -25.73
CA PRO A 391 7.56 -3.90 -26.33
C PRO A 391 6.24 -3.64 -25.62
N PHE A 392 5.89 -2.38 -25.41
CA PHE A 392 4.72 -1.98 -24.60
C PHE A 392 3.37 -2.47 -25.18
N TRP A 393 3.26 -2.71 -26.48
CA TRP A 393 2.04 -3.27 -27.08
C TRP A 393 1.81 -4.73 -26.71
N ILE A 394 2.87 -5.51 -26.44
CA ILE A 394 2.77 -6.86 -25.87
C ILE A 394 2.24 -6.78 -24.43
N SER A 395 2.80 -5.87 -23.62
CA SER A 395 2.30 -5.65 -22.26
C SER A 395 0.85 -5.18 -22.26
N ALA A 396 0.45 -4.38 -23.25
CA ALA A 396 -0.94 -3.93 -23.41
C ALA A 396 -1.89 -5.09 -23.78
N GLN A 397 -1.45 -6.00 -24.62
CA GLN A 397 -2.22 -7.21 -24.95
C GLN A 397 -2.40 -8.08 -23.70
N GLN A 398 -1.35 -8.35 -22.95
CA GLN A 398 -1.42 -9.10 -21.70
C GLN A 398 -2.35 -8.44 -20.67
N MET A 399 -2.30 -7.10 -20.55
CA MET A 399 -3.19 -6.36 -19.66
C MET A 399 -4.67 -6.50 -20.06
N ARG A 400 -4.99 -6.49 -21.36
CA ARG A 400 -6.36 -6.73 -21.86
C ARG A 400 -6.88 -8.10 -21.43
N GLU A 401 -6.05 -9.14 -21.58
CA GLU A 401 -6.40 -10.49 -21.16
C GLU A 401 -6.62 -10.59 -19.66
N ASP A 402 -5.75 -9.95 -18.87
CA ASP A 402 -5.84 -9.94 -17.42
C ASP A 402 -7.10 -9.23 -16.94
N LEU A 403 -7.43 -8.05 -17.47
CA LEU A 403 -8.66 -7.32 -17.15
C LEU A 403 -9.91 -8.12 -17.52
N ALA A 404 -9.91 -8.74 -18.70
CA ALA A 404 -11.02 -9.60 -19.13
C ALA A 404 -11.15 -10.84 -18.22
N ARG A 405 -10.04 -11.43 -17.78
CA ARG A 405 -10.04 -12.57 -16.85
C ARG A 405 -10.59 -12.17 -15.49
N ILE A 406 -10.13 -11.05 -14.90
CA ILE A 406 -10.61 -10.55 -13.63
C ILE A 406 -12.11 -10.34 -13.67
N ARG A 407 -12.62 -9.69 -14.72
CA ARG A 407 -14.05 -9.45 -14.87
C ARG A 407 -14.84 -10.77 -14.89
N ARG A 408 -14.42 -11.77 -15.68
CA ARG A 408 -15.09 -13.09 -15.71
C ARG A 408 -15.08 -13.81 -14.37
N GLU A 409 -14.06 -13.61 -13.55
CA GLU A 409 -13.89 -14.34 -12.29
C GLU A 409 -14.57 -13.65 -11.12
N LEU A 410 -14.42 -12.33 -11.00
CA LEU A 410 -14.96 -11.57 -9.87
C LEU A 410 -16.41 -11.10 -10.11
N ASP A 411 -16.78 -10.92 -11.38
CA ASP A 411 -18.11 -10.46 -11.77
C ASP A 411 -18.77 -11.32 -12.88
N PRO A 412 -18.93 -12.64 -12.66
CA PRO A 412 -19.50 -13.54 -13.66
C PRO A 412 -20.96 -13.23 -13.98
N GLY A 413 -21.68 -12.55 -13.11
CA GLY A 413 -23.08 -12.13 -13.28
C GLY A 413 -23.25 -10.77 -13.95
N SER A 414 -22.16 -10.02 -14.15
CA SER A 414 -22.20 -8.61 -14.58
C SER A 414 -23.04 -7.73 -13.62
N ASP A 415 -22.90 -7.99 -12.32
CA ASP A 415 -23.63 -7.30 -11.26
C ASP A 415 -22.79 -6.19 -10.59
N ALA A 416 -21.55 -5.98 -11.05
CA ALA A 416 -20.61 -4.98 -10.52
C ALA A 416 -20.48 -3.77 -11.47
N PRO A 417 -21.41 -2.80 -11.44
CA PRO A 417 -21.43 -1.67 -12.37
C PRO A 417 -20.19 -0.77 -12.27
N ALA A 418 -19.53 -0.75 -11.11
CA ALA A 418 -18.31 0.03 -10.92
C ALA A 418 -17.12 -0.47 -11.76
N LEU A 419 -17.17 -1.70 -12.27
CA LEU A 419 -16.19 -2.22 -13.24
C LEU A 419 -16.30 -1.58 -14.63
N ASP A 420 -17.39 -0.88 -14.93
CA ASP A 420 -17.58 -0.15 -16.18
C ASP A 420 -17.08 1.31 -16.11
N ASP A 421 -16.54 1.71 -14.97
CA ASP A 421 -16.07 3.07 -14.70
C ASP A 421 -14.56 3.12 -14.36
N MET A 422 -13.78 2.09 -14.73
CA MET A 422 -12.35 1.99 -14.39
C MET A 422 -11.56 3.23 -14.77
N ILE A 423 -10.58 3.58 -13.93
CA ILE A 423 -9.59 4.63 -14.20
C ILE A 423 -8.22 3.99 -14.32
N LEU A 424 -7.54 4.22 -15.45
CA LEU A 424 -6.18 3.76 -15.66
C LEU A 424 -5.20 4.91 -15.39
N ILE A 425 -4.22 4.70 -14.51
CA ILE A 425 -3.17 5.67 -14.21
C ILE A 425 -1.83 5.04 -14.60
N GLY A 426 -1.21 5.57 -15.66
CA GLY A 426 0.03 5.05 -16.19
C GLY A 426 1.20 6.02 -16.06
N HIS A 427 2.33 5.56 -15.53
CA HIS A 427 3.58 6.31 -15.50
C HIS A 427 4.49 5.90 -16.64
N SER A 428 5.06 6.87 -17.37
CA SER A 428 6.03 6.61 -18.43
C SER A 428 5.46 5.63 -19.48
N MET A 429 6.14 4.52 -19.76
CA MET A 429 5.66 3.43 -20.64
C MET A 429 4.28 2.89 -20.21
N GLY A 430 3.97 2.89 -18.91
CA GLY A 430 2.67 2.46 -18.40
C GLY A 430 1.51 3.31 -18.91
N GLY A 431 1.75 4.58 -19.24
CA GLY A 431 0.76 5.44 -19.91
C GLY A 431 0.44 4.98 -21.33
N LEU A 432 1.42 4.50 -22.09
CA LEU A 432 1.21 3.94 -23.43
C LEU A 432 0.44 2.60 -23.35
N VAL A 433 0.80 1.74 -22.38
CA VAL A 433 0.07 0.49 -22.09
C VAL A 433 -1.40 0.79 -21.77
N SER A 434 -1.66 1.83 -20.97
CA SER A 434 -3.02 2.26 -20.61
C SER A 434 -3.79 2.84 -21.79
N GLN A 435 -3.17 3.63 -22.65
CA GLN A 435 -3.81 4.18 -23.85
C GLN A 435 -4.27 3.07 -24.80
N LEU A 436 -3.46 2.03 -24.99
CA LEU A 436 -3.81 0.90 -25.86
C LEU A 436 -4.98 0.05 -25.31
N GLN A 437 -5.43 0.26 -24.07
CA GLN A 437 -6.66 -0.38 -23.58
C GLN A 437 -7.93 0.26 -24.13
N VAL A 438 -7.85 1.50 -24.56
CA VAL A 438 -9.01 2.34 -24.93
C VAL A 438 -9.04 2.71 -26.41
N MET A 439 -8.23 2.04 -27.22
CA MET A 439 -8.17 2.24 -28.66
C MET A 439 -8.68 0.99 -29.38
N ASP A 440 -9.37 1.21 -30.53
CA ASP A 440 -9.66 0.14 -31.47
C ASP A 440 -8.52 0.01 -32.46
N SER A 441 -7.95 -1.16 -32.64
CA SER A 441 -6.89 -1.37 -33.63
C SER A 441 -7.41 -1.28 -35.06
N GLY A 442 -8.63 -1.74 -35.34
CA GLY A 442 -9.12 -1.99 -36.68
C GLY A 442 -8.07 -2.76 -37.49
N ASN A 443 -8.01 -2.52 -38.80
CA ASN A 443 -6.98 -3.12 -39.63
C ASN A 443 -5.69 -2.28 -39.73
N GLN A 444 -5.68 -1.06 -39.19
CA GLN A 444 -4.54 -0.14 -39.40
C GLN A 444 -3.30 -0.58 -38.66
N PHE A 445 -3.43 -1.08 -37.41
CA PHE A 445 -2.28 -1.61 -36.67
C PHE A 445 -1.58 -2.73 -37.45
N TRP A 446 -2.34 -3.63 -38.06
CA TRP A 446 -1.77 -4.66 -38.92
C TRP A 446 -1.17 -4.05 -40.19
N ASN A 447 -1.95 -3.30 -40.97
CA ASN A 447 -1.59 -2.82 -42.28
C ASN A 447 -0.40 -1.87 -42.31
N GLU A 448 -0.25 -1.02 -41.28
CA GLU A 448 0.79 0.00 -41.23
C GLU A 448 2.03 -0.44 -40.45
N LEU A 449 1.86 -1.35 -39.49
CA LEU A 449 2.94 -1.75 -38.57
C LEU A 449 3.56 -3.11 -38.93
N VAL A 450 2.78 -4.01 -39.49
CA VAL A 450 3.21 -5.40 -39.73
C VAL A 450 3.26 -5.70 -41.22
N SER A 451 2.12 -5.70 -41.90
CA SER A 451 2.04 -6.11 -43.31
C SER A 451 0.78 -5.60 -44.00
N ARG A 452 0.91 -5.24 -45.28
CA ARG A 452 -0.24 -4.92 -46.13
C ARG A 452 -0.96 -6.16 -46.67
N GLN A 453 -0.38 -7.37 -46.47
CA GLN A 453 -1.00 -8.61 -46.85
C GLN A 453 -2.08 -9.03 -45.85
N PRO A 454 -3.13 -9.76 -46.29
CA PRO A 454 -4.17 -10.20 -45.39
C PRO A 454 -3.63 -11.09 -44.26
N PHE A 455 -4.10 -10.87 -43.05
CA PHE A 455 -3.74 -11.69 -41.87
C PHE A 455 -4.14 -13.15 -42.05
N GLY A 456 -5.25 -13.40 -42.74
CA GLY A 456 -5.77 -14.77 -42.98
C GLY A 456 -4.89 -15.68 -43.84
N ASP A 457 -3.88 -15.11 -44.51
CA ASP A 457 -2.95 -15.87 -45.37
C ASP A 457 -1.74 -16.41 -44.59
N LEU A 458 -1.65 -16.12 -43.27
CA LEU A 458 -0.58 -16.63 -42.39
C LEU A 458 -0.67 -18.15 -42.22
N MET A 459 0.47 -18.80 -42.42
CA MET A 459 0.67 -20.22 -42.16
C MET A 459 1.54 -20.43 -40.93
N GLY A 460 1.15 -21.34 -40.04
CA GLY A 460 1.94 -21.65 -38.85
C GLY A 460 1.13 -22.32 -37.76
N ASP A 461 1.73 -22.37 -36.56
CA ASP A 461 1.08 -22.86 -35.38
C ASP A 461 -0.09 -21.95 -34.95
N TYR A 462 -1.23 -22.57 -34.63
CA TYR A 462 -2.47 -21.88 -34.30
C TYR A 462 -2.27 -20.92 -33.11
N ALA A 463 -1.56 -21.35 -32.06
CA ALA A 463 -1.36 -20.53 -30.85
C ALA A 463 -0.52 -19.27 -31.13
N SER A 464 0.50 -19.39 -31.99
CA SER A 464 1.33 -18.25 -32.41
C SER A 464 0.55 -17.25 -33.27
N ILE A 465 -0.31 -17.75 -34.17
CA ILE A 465 -1.19 -16.92 -35.01
C ILE A 465 -2.22 -16.19 -34.15
N GLU A 466 -2.87 -16.88 -33.21
CA GLU A 466 -3.84 -16.25 -32.29
C GLU A 466 -3.21 -15.16 -31.44
N ARG A 467 -2.02 -15.39 -30.86
CA ARG A 467 -1.31 -14.35 -30.09
C ARG A 467 -0.97 -13.13 -30.95
N LEU A 468 -0.56 -13.34 -32.20
CA LEU A 468 -0.31 -12.26 -33.15
C LEU A 468 -1.62 -11.51 -33.45
N ARG A 469 -2.74 -12.23 -33.60
CA ARG A 469 -4.07 -11.63 -33.74
C ARG A 469 -4.40 -10.74 -32.55
N ASP A 470 -4.35 -11.28 -31.35
CA ASP A 470 -4.71 -10.56 -30.11
C ASP A 470 -3.81 -9.35 -29.83
N THR A 471 -2.60 -9.36 -30.38
CA THR A 471 -1.67 -8.23 -30.31
C THR A 471 -2.07 -7.09 -31.24
N PHE A 472 -2.49 -7.38 -32.47
CA PHE A 472 -2.69 -6.37 -33.50
C PHE A 472 -4.16 -6.13 -33.88
N PHE A 473 -5.09 -6.99 -33.45
CA PHE A 473 -6.53 -6.82 -33.64
C PHE A 473 -7.25 -6.85 -32.30
N PHE A 474 -7.62 -5.70 -31.83
CA PHE A 474 -8.28 -5.54 -30.54
C PHE A 474 -9.29 -4.38 -30.56
N GLU A 475 -10.23 -4.45 -29.67
CA GLU A 475 -11.24 -3.43 -29.43
C GLU A 475 -10.97 -2.69 -28.11
N ALA A 476 -11.44 -1.46 -28.01
CA ALA A 476 -11.37 -0.66 -26.81
C ALA A 476 -12.11 -1.33 -25.66
N ASN A 477 -11.52 -1.33 -24.48
CA ASN A 477 -12.17 -1.79 -23.26
C ASN A 477 -13.24 -0.78 -22.83
N GLN A 478 -14.49 -1.16 -23.00
CA GLN A 478 -15.66 -0.32 -22.67
C GLN A 478 -15.83 -0.07 -21.18
N GLY A 479 -15.15 -0.81 -20.32
CA GLY A 479 -15.15 -0.63 -18.87
C GLY A 479 -14.20 0.46 -18.37
N VAL A 480 -13.52 1.21 -19.25
CA VAL A 480 -12.60 2.29 -18.87
C VAL A 480 -13.24 3.65 -19.13
N ASP A 481 -13.35 4.48 -18.08
CA ASP A 481 -13.89 5.85 -18.14
C ASP A 481 -12.80 6.91 -18.34
N ARG A 482 -11.61 6.70 -17.76
CA ARG A 482 -10.52 7.68 -17.80
C ARG A 482 -9.15 7.03 -17.95
N VAL A 483 -8.25 7.74 -18.64
CA VAL A 483 -6.84 7.44 -18.71
C VAL A 483 -6.04 8.63 -18.22
N VAL A 484 -5.18 8.43 -17.24
CA VAL A 484 -4.26 9.44 -16.71
C VAL A 484 -2.83 9.06 -17.07
N MET A 485 -2.17 9.90 -17.82
CA MET A 485 -0.80 9.73 -18.30
C MET A 485 0.14 10.59 -17.45
N ILE A 486 1.18 10.00 -16.87
CA ILE A 486 2.15 10.71 -16.03
C ILE A 486 3.54 10.53 -16.66
N GLY A 487 4.13 11.61 -17.17
CA GLY A 487 5.44 11.57 -17.83
C GLY A 487 5.51 10.61 -19.03
N THR A 488 4.39 10.39 -19.71
CA THR A 488 4.28 9.43 -20.80
C THR A 488 4.89 9.97 -22.08
N PRO A 489 5.78 9.24 -22.79
CA PRO A 489 6.38 9.66 -24.05
C PRO A 489 5.41 9.42 -25.22
N ASN A 490 4.39 10.26 -25.37
CA ASN A 490 3.35 10.12 -26.40
C ASN A 490 3.88 10.18 -27.85
N HIS A 491 5.08 10.73 -28.04
CA HIS A 491 5.80 10.80 -29.33
C HIS A 491 7.19 10.14 -29.24
N GLY A 492 7.35 9.18 -28.32
CA GLY A 492 8.61 8.49 -28.06
C GLY A 492 9.59 9.31 -27.21
N SER A 493 10.75 8.72 -26.91
CA SER A 493 11.79 9.33 -26.09
C SER A 493 13.13 9.38 -26.82
N ALA A 494 13.69 10.57 -26.99
CA ALA A 494 15.01 10.76 -27.60
C ALA A 494 16.16 10.19 -26.76
N THR A 495 15.94 9.87 -25.47
CA THR A 495 16.92 9.18 -24.62
C THR A 495 17.04 7.69 -24.97
N ALA A 496 16.13 7.13 -25.75
CA ALA A 496 16.28 5.84 -26.40
C ALA A 496 17.35 5.89 -27.52
N ASN A 497 18.54 6.39 -27.20
CA ASN A 497 19.66 6.56 -28.13
C ASN A 497 20.47 5.25 -28.28
N ALA A 498 21.45 5.24 -29.21
CA ALA A 498 22.27 4.06 -29.51
C ALA A 498 22.97 3.45 -28.28
N THR A 499 23.30 4.26 -27.27
CA THR A 499 23.98 3.77 -26.04
C THR A 499 22.99 3.04 -25.12
N THR A 500 21.79 3.57 -24.93
CA THR A 500 20.74 2.90 -24.13
C THR A 500 20.18 1.68 -24.87
N ARG A 501 20.07 1.72 -26.20
CA ARG A 501 19.73 0.56 -27.04
C ARG A 501 20.78 -0.56 -26.89
N TRP A 502 22.06 -0.23 -26.92
CA TRP A 502 23.14 -1.23 -26.76
C TRP A 502 23.13 -1.89 -25.37
N ILE A 503 22.87 -1.12 -24.30
CA ILE A 503 22.69 -1.64 -22.95
C ILE A 503 21.44 -2.51 -22.87
N GLY A 504 20.34 -2.06 -23.47
CA GLY A 504 19.10 -2.80 -23.59
C GLY A 504 19.30 -4.17 -24.25
N GLN A 505 19.83 -4.22 -25.45
CA GLN A 505 20.06 -5.46 -26.20
C GLN A 505 20.95 -6.50 -25.50
N LYS A 506 21.82 -6.07 -24.57
CA LYS A 506 22.65 -6.97 -23.77
C LYS A 506 22.01 -7.47 -22.48
N LEU A 507 21.00 -6.79 -21.99
CA LEU A 507 20.36 -7.08 -20.70
C LEU A 507 19.02 -7.80 -20.86
N PHE A 508 18.37 -7.68 -22.01
CA PHE A 508 17.04 -8.24 -22.23
C PHE A 508 17.12 -9.64 -22.88
N THR A 509 16.55 -10.60 -22.21
CA THR A 509 16.19 -11.88 -22.81
C THR A 509 14.72 -11.76 -23.25
N LEU A 510 14.46 -11.93 -24.54
CA LEU A 510 13.10 -11.97 -25.06
C LEU A 510 12.33 -13.09 -24.34
N PRO A 511 11.06 -12.87 -23.98
CA PRO A 511 10.18 -13.97 -23.62
C PRO A 511 10.21 -15.04 -24.73
N ASP A 512 10.16 -16.33 -24.40
CA ASP A 512 10.22 -17.45 -25.35
C ASP A 512 9.20 -17.33 -26.50
N PHE A 513 8.11 -16.61 -26.28
CA PHE A 513 7.09 -16.31 -27.27
C PHE A 513 7.59 -15.47 -28.46
N LEU A 514 8.46 -14.47 -28.23
CA LEU A 514 9.10 -13.69 -29.32
C LEU A 514 10.41 -14.35 -29.78
N GLY A 515 10.82 -15.48 -29.16
CA GLY A 515 12.02 -16.21 -29.47
C GLY A 515 11.86 -17.16 -30.65
N THR A 516 11.87 -18.45 -30.36
CA THR A 516 11.98 -19.50 -31.41
C THR A 516 10.73 -19.68 -32.26
N GLU A 517 9.54 -19.62 -31.65
CA GLU A 517 8.28 -19.86 -32.37
C GLU A 517 7.87 -18.70 -33.25
N PHE A 518 8.04 -17.46 -32.76
CA PHE A 518 7.79 -16.26 -33.56
C PHE A 518 8.79 -16.13 -34.73
N GLN A 519 10.07 -16.40 -34.51
CA GLN A 519 11.06 -16.45 -35.58
C GLN A 519 10.75 -17.54 -36.61
N LYS A 520 10.16 -18.65 -36.17
CA LYS A 520 9.66 -19.69 -37.08
C LYS A 520 8.48 -19.15 -37.90
N LEU A 521 7.51 -18.47 -37.26
CA LEU A 521 6.37 -17.87 -37.97
C LEU A 521 6.82 -16.85 -39.03
N VAL A 522 7.78 -15.98 -38.71
CA VAL A 522 8.37 -15.02 -39.66
C VAL A 522 9.06 -15.74 -40.81
N ARG A 523 9.82 -16.78 -40.52
CA ARG A 523 10.53 -17.56 -41.54
C ARG A 523 9.59 -18.33 -42.46
N ASP A 524 8.48 -18.84 -41.92
CA ASP A 524 7.49 -19.61 -42.69
C ASP A 524 6.57 -18.67 -43.51
N ASN A 525 6.53 -17.36 -43.19
CA ASN A 525 5.72 -16.36 -43.88
C ASN A 525 6.53 -15.13 -44.34
N PRO A 526 7.62 -15.30 -45.11
CA PRO A 526 8.51 -14.21 -45.47
C PRO A 526 7.83 -13.14 -46.34
N HIS A 527 6.81 -13.52 -47.13
CA HIS A 527 6.07 -12.57 -47.98
C HIS A 527 5.09 -11.68 -47.19
N ILE A 528 4.70 -12.12 -45.98
CA ILE A 528 3.74 -11.41 -45.17
C ILE A 528 4.48 -10.65 -44.06
N LEU A 529 5.43 -11.29 -43.38
CA LEU A 529 6.08 -10.80 -42.18
C LEU A 529 7.50 -10.25 -42.42
N GLY A 530 8.10 -10.47 -43.60
CA GLY A 530 9.50 -10.16 -43.90
C GLY A 530 9.86 -8.68 -43.85
N ASP A 531 8.92 -7.78 -44.14
CA ASP A 531 9.12 -6.32 -44.17
C ASP A 531 8.56 -5.59 -42.96
N GLY A 532 8.01 -6.30 -41.98
CA GLY A 532 7.35 -5.73 -40.78
C GLY A 532 8.34 -5.06 -39.86
N LYS A 533 8.43 -3.73 -39.92
CA LYS A 533 9.34 -2.94 -39.05
C LYS A 533 9.11 -3.16 -37.57
N LEU A 534 7.86 -3.32 -37.14
CA LEU A 534 7.51 -3.52 -35.75
C LEU A 534 7.92 -4.91 -35.24
N LEU A 535 7.96 -5.93 -36.14
CA LEU A 535 8.36 -7.27 -35.78
C LEU A 535 9.86 -7.42 -35.50
N THR A 536 10.66 -6.43 -35.92
CA THR A 536 12.10 -6.34 -35.61
C THR A 536 12.36 -5.58 -34.32
N THR A 537 11.32 -4.95 -33.75
CA THR A 537 11.39 -4.21 -32.47
C THR A 537 11.22 -5.21 -31.33
N THR A 538 12.31 -5.59 -30.71
CA THR A 538 12.33 -6.69 -29.74
C THR A 538 12.41 -6.24 -28.29
N THR A 539 12.74 -4.97 -28.04
CA THR A 539 12.90 -4.45 -26.69
C THR A 539 11.99 -3.24 -26.42
N SER A 540 11.70 -3.00 -25.16
CA SER A 540 10.96 -1.79 -24.75
C SER A 540 11.69 -0.50 -25.09
N VAL A 541 13.03 -0.49 -25.09
CA VAL A 541 13.83 0.70 -25.45
C VAL A 541 13.68 1.00 -26.94
N ASP A 542 13.72 -0.02 -27.81
CA ASP A 542 13.48 0.16 -29.24
C ASP A 542 12.03 0.60 -29.51
N ALA A 543 11.08 0.05 -28.75
CA ALA A 543 9.67 0.42 -28.84
C ALA A 543 9.38 1.88 -28.45
N LEU A 544 10.19 2.46 -27.57
CA LEU A 544 10.06 3.86 -27.12
C LEU A 544 10.82 4.84 -27.99
N ALA A 545 11.54 4.41 -29.02
CA ALA A 545 12.27 5.31 -29.90
C ALA A 545 11.30 6.23 -30.69
N PRO A 546 11.62 7.52 -30.89
CA PRO A 546 10.74 8.46 -31.58
C PRO A 546 10.42 8.06 -33.04
N ASP A 547 11.29 7.28 -33.66
CA ASP A 547 11.14 6.74 -35.02
C ASP A 547 10.36 5.43 -35.08
N CYS A 548 9.86 4.92 -33.95
CA CYS A 548 9.02 3.75 -33.93
C CYS A 548 7.64 4.05 -34.55
N PRO A 549 7.23 3.32 -35.60
CA PRO A 549 6.04 3.67 -36.39
C PRO A 549 4.72 3.55 -35.60
N ILE A 550 4.72 2.92 -34.45
CA ILE A 550 3.52 2.78 -33.62
C ILE A 550 2.99 4.11 -33.13
N PHE A 551 3.87 5.10 -32.88
CA PHE A 551 3.45 6.43 -32.43
C PHE A 551 2.62 7.17 -33.49
N ASP A 552 3.01 7.07 -34.76
CA ASP A 552 2.25 7.66 -35.86
C ASP A 552 0.86 7.03 -35.95
N VAL A 553 0.76 5.72 -35.81
CA VAL A 553 -0.51 5.00 -35.84
C VAL A 553 -1.38 5.37 -34.64
N MET A 554 -0.83 5.39 -33.42
CA MET A 554 -1.58 5.75 -32.21
C MET A 554 -2.10 7.20 -32.27
N ASN A 555 -1.24 8.15 -32.67
CA ASN A 555 -1.57 9.57 -32.71
C ASN A 555 -2.50 9.96 -33.89
N SER A 556 -2.52 9.18 -34.97
CA SER A 556 -3.42 9.39 -36.11
C SER A 556 -4.85 8.89 -35.87
N ARG A 557 -5.11 8.19 -34.75
CA ARG A 557 -6.43 7.65 -34.42
C ARG A 557 -7.42 8.73 -34.03
N LYS A 558 -8.69 8.44 -34.25
CA LYS A 558 -9.77 9.27 -33.70
C LYS A 558 -9.80 9.09 -32.19
N ARG A 559 -9.92 10.20 -31.49
CA ARG A 559 -10.12 10.18 -30.04
C ARG A 559 -11.36 9.38 -29.68
N PRO A 560 -11.29 8.43 -28.73
CA PRO A 560 -12.47 7.78 -28.15
C PRO A 560 -13.42 8.81 -27.55
N GLN A 561 -14.71 8.77 -27.90
CA GLN A 561 -15.66 9.83 -27.54
C GLN A 561 -16.08 9.82 -26.08
N ASN A 562 -16.05 8.66 -25.43
CA ASN A 562 -16.60 8.47 -24.08
C ASN A 562 -15.51 8.39 -23.00
N ILE A 563 -14.25 8.62 -23.35
CA ILE A 563 -13.11 8.45 -22.44
C ILE A 563 -12.44 9.82 -22.23
N LYS A 564 -12.17 10.16 -20.98
CA LYS A 564 -11.40 11.33 -20.61
C LYS A 564 -9.93 11.03 -20.48
N PHE A 565 -9.10 11.89 -21.05
CA PHE A 565 -7.65 11.79 -20.99
C PHE A 565 -7.09 12.95 -20.18
N HIS A 566 -6.27 12.62 -19.20
CA HIS A 566 -5.55 13.59 -18.38
C HIS A 566 -4.05 13.38 -18.53
N ASN A 567 -3.29 14.46 -18.59
CA ASN A 567 -1.86 14.40 -18.85
C ASN A 567 -1.08 15.21 -17.81
N VAL A 568 -0.15 14.54 -17.12
CA VAL A 568 0.77 15.16 -16.15
C VAL A 568 2.18 15.09 -16.71
N ILE A 569 2.75 16.24 -17.07
CA ILE A 569 4.05 16.38 -17.71
C ILE A 569 5.10 16.79 -16.68
N GLY A 570 6.23 16.10 -16.66
CA GLY A 570 7.38 16.50 -15.85
C GLY A 570 8.26 17.51 -16.57
N GLN A 571 8.78 18.49 -15.82
CA GLN A 571 9.76 19.46 -16.32
C GLN A 571 10.77 19.78 -15.23
N ILE A 572 12.06 19.67 -15.52
CA ILE A 572 13.12 20.11 -14.60
C ILE A 572 13.28 21.63 -14.73
N PRO A 573 13.17 22.40 -13.62
CA PRO A 573 13.36 23.85 -13.65
C PRO A 573 14.74 24.23 -14.18
N ARG A 574 14.79 25.15 -15.14
CA ARG A 574 16.04 25.69 -15.67
C ARG A 574 16.76 26.53 -14.61
N ARG A 575 17.80 25.99 -13.96
CA ARG A 575 18.70 26.74 -13.08
C ARG A 575 20.08 26.85 -13.72
N GLY A 576 20.54 28.09 -13.96
CA GLY A 576 21.91 28.45 -14.24
C GLY A 576 22.42 28.27 -15.69
N LEU A 577 23.61 28.85 -15.97
CA LEU A 577 24.28 28.95 -17.25
C LEU A 577 24.82 27.66 -17.89
N ILE A 578 24.50 26.49 -17.36
CA ILE A 578 24.99 25.23 -17.92
C ILE A 578 23.97 24.71 -18.93
N ARG A 579 24.01 25.26 -20.13
CA ARG A 579 23.52 24.61 -21.34
C ARG A 579 24.43 23.39 -21.62
N LYS A 580 24.13 22.24 -21.06
CA LYS A 580 24.61 20.99 -21.66
C LYS A 580 23.83 20.81 -22.95
N SER A 581 24.53 21.02 -24.05
CA SER A 581 24.02 20.80 -25.40
C SER A 581 23.36 19.43 -25.53
N GLY A 582 22.07 19.41 -25.92
CA GLY A 582 21.38 18.19 -26.37
C GLY A 582 20.26 17.66 -25.52
N LEU A 583 20.00 18.13 -24.28
CA LEU A 583 18.80 17.76 -23.52
C LEU A 583 17.68 18.74 -23.85
N SER A 584 16.62 18.23 -24.46
CA SER A 584 15.36 18.93 -24.70
C SER A 584 14.74 19.38 -23.37
N ASP A 585 13.93 20.44 -23.41
CA ASP A 585 13.12 20.92 -22.30
C ASP A 585 12.17 19.80 -21.85
N GLY A 586 12.30 19.28 -20.61
CA GLY A 586 11.51 18.14 -20.10
C GLY A 586 11.97 17.64 -18.72
N ASP A 587 11.61 16.41 -18.39
CA ASP A 587 11.88 15.77 -17.10
C ASP A 587 13.25 15.04 -17.02
N GLY A 588 14.05 15.15 -18.05
CA GLY A 588 15.35 14.48 -18.18
C GLY A 588 15.30 13.17 -18.97
N VAL A 589 14.12 12.60 -19.23
CA VAL A 589 13.90 11.39 -20.03
C VAL A 589 12.96 11.68 -21.20
N VAL A 590 11.86 12.39 -20.95
CA VAL A 590 10.84 12.75 -21.92
C VAL A 590 10.82 14.28 -22.06
N SER A 591 10.83 14.79 -23.29
CA SER A 591 10.66 16.22 -23.53
C SER A 591 9.19 16.63 -23.30
N VAL A 592 8.96 17.88 -22.92
CA VAL A 592 7.60 18.42 -22.80
C VAL A 592 6.82 18.22 -24.11
N GLU A 593 7.47 18.45 -25.26
CA GLU A 593 6.86 18.25 -26.56
C GLU A 593 6.43 16.79 -26.79
N SER A 594 7.28 15.83 -26.46
CA SER A 594 6.95 14.41 -26.60
C SER A 594 5.88 13.96 -25.60
N ALA A 595 5.85 14.56 -24.42
CA ALA A 595 4.87 14.20 -23.39
C ALA A 595 3.46 14.75 -23.67
N ARG A 596 3.32 15.77 -24.51
CA ARG A 596 2.01 16.32 -24.87
C ARG A 596 1.14 15.29 -25.59
N SER A 597 -0.17 15.38 -25.38
CA SER A 597 -1.14 14.53 -26.02
C SER A 597 -2.29 15.36 -26.61
N GLU A 598 -2.58 15.16 -27.90
CA GLU A 598 -3.72 15.81 -28.57
C GLU A 598 -5.07 15.33 -28.02
N PHE A 599 -5.07 14.17 -27.31
CA PHE A 599 -6.28 13.62 -26.70
C PHE A 599 -6.59 14.19 -25.32
N ALA A 600 -5.66 14.95 -24.70
CA ALA A 600 -5.79 15.39 -23.32
C ALA A 600 -6.94 16.39 -23.11
N ASP A 601 -7.86 16.09 -22.20
CA ASP A 601 -8.88 17.01 -21.68
C ASP A 601 -8.29 17.98 -20.66
N SER A 602 -7.27 17.55 -19.93
CA SER A 602 -6.48 18.38 -19.03
C SER A 602 -4.99 18.07 -19.12
N GLU A 603 -4.17 19.11 -19.00
CA GLU A 603 -2.72 18.98 -19.00
C GLU A 603 -2.13 19.84 -17.89
N VAL A 604 -1.25 19.25 -17.07
CA VAL A 604 -0.56 19.91 -15.97
C VAL A 604 0.94 19.65 -16.05
N ILE A 605 1.75 20.69 -15.87
CA ILE A 605 3.20 20.58 -15.82
C ILE A 605 3.66 20.58 -14.36
N VAL A 606 4.45 19.58 -13.99
CA VAL A 606 4.99 19.40 -12.65
C VAL A 606 6.51 19.55 -12.66
N ASN A 607 7.04 20.35 -11.76
CA ASN A 607 8.49 20.59 -11.63
C ASN A 607 9.20 19.39 -10.98
N SER A 608 9.42 18.32 -11.75
CA SER A 608 10.00 17.08 -11.24
C SER A 608 10.84 16.36 -12.30
N GLU A 609 11.79 15.55 -11.83
CA GLU A 609 12.49 14.55 -12.63
C GLU A 609 11.55 13.39 -12.99
N HIS A 610 11.79 12.73 -14.13
CA HIS A 610 10.96 11.64 -14.66
C HIS A 610 10.57 10.58 -13.62
N ALA A 611 11.54 10.04 -12.90
CA ALA A 611 11.32 8.96 -11.93
C ALA A 611 10.52 9.40 -10.68
N LYS A 612 10.29 10.70 -10.48
CA LYS A 612 9.66 11.24 -9.28
C LYS A 612 8.36 12.01 -9.55
N ILE A 613 7.92 12.13 -10.80
CA ILE A 613 6.71 12.91 -11.14
C ILE A 613 5.50 12.38 -10.35
N HIS A 614 5.29 11.07 -10.35
CA HIS A 614 4.15 10.41 -9.70
C HIS A 614 4.21 10.44 -8.16
N GLN A 615 5.36 10.77 -7.58
CA GLN A 615 5.55 10.97 -6.13
C GLN A 615 5.44 12.45 -5.74
N HIS A 616 5.47 13.36 -6.71
CA HIS A 616 5.46 14.79 -6.44
C HIS A 616 4.08 15.24 -5.91
N PRO A 617 4.02 16.07 -4.84
CA PRO A 617 2.76 16.50 -4.23
C PRO A 617 1.77 17.13 -5.22
N SER A 618 2.25 17.94 -6.18
CA SER A 618 1.39 18.54 -7.20
C SER A 618 0.78 17.50 -8.14
N CYS A 619 1.50 16.42 -8.46
CA CYS A 619 0.96 15.31 -9.23
C CYS A 619 -0.11 14.57 -8.43
N ILE A 620 0.17 14.22 -7.17
CA ILE A 620 -0.79 13.52 -6.29
C ILE A 620 -2.05 14.36 -6.11
N LEU A 621 -1.91 15.69 -5.95
CA LEU A 621 -3.05 16.60 -5.85
C LEU A 621 -3.89 16.62 -7.13
N GLU A 622 -3.26 16.63 -8.32
CA GLU A 622 -3.98 16.59 -9.60
C GLU A 622 -4.72 15.26 -9.75
N ILE A 623 -4.08 14.12 -9.41
CA ILE A 623 -4.76 12.82 -9.40
C ILE A 623 -5.96 12.83 -8.44
N ARG A 624 -5.79 13.35 -7.23
CA ARG A 624 -6.90 13.49 -6.28
C ARG A 624 -8.04 14.33 -6.85
N LYS A 625 -7.72 15.42 -7.54
CA LYS A 625 -8.71 16.29 -8.19
C LYS A 625 -9.46 15.52 -9.28
N ILE A 626 -8.75 14.81 -10.17
CA ILE A 626 -9.35 14.00 -11.23
C ILE A 626 -10.30 12.93 -10.66
N LEU A 627 -9.88 12.23 -9.61
CA LEU A 627 -10.73 11.24 -8.93
C LEU A 627 -11.96 11.90 -8.29
N THR A 628 -11.79 13.06 -7.63
CA THR A 628 -12.91 13.78 -7.01
C THR A 628 -13.90 14.30 -8.06
N GLU A 629 -13.41 14.83 -9.18
CA GLU A 629 -14.26 15.27 -10.30
C GLU A 629 -15.06 14.12 -10.89
N ASN A 630 -14.44 12.94 -11.03
CA ASN A 630 -15.14 11.74 -11.48
C ASN A 630 -16.29 11.36 -10.54
N LEU A 631 -16.08 11.38 -9.22
CA LEU A 631 -17.14 11.11 -8.25
C LEU A 631 -18.30 12.12 -8.32
N VAL A 632 -17.97 13.39 -8.56
CA VAL A 632 -18.99 14.43 -8.75
C VAL A 632 -19.81 14.19 -10.02
N GLU A 633 -19.16 13.85 -11.12
CA GLU A 633 -19.83 13.54 -12.40
C GLU A 633 -20.72 12.30 -12.30
N LYS A 634 -20.30 11.29 -11.53
CA LYS A 634 -21.10 10.10 -11.24
C LYS A 634 -22.18 10.32 -10.16
N ASN A 635 -22.28 11.54 -9.61
CA ASN A 635 -23.20 11.92 -8.50
C ASN A 635 -22.97 11.11 -7.21
N LEU A 636 -21.79 10.58 -6.99
CA LEU A 636 -21.43 9.82 -5.79
C LEU A 636 -21.10 10.73 -4.60
N ILE A 637 -20.60 11.94 -4.86
CA ILE A 637 -20.36 12.97 -3.85
C ILE A 637 -20.83 14.35 -4.33
N ARG A 638 -21.04 15.28 -3.39
CA ARG A 638 -21.32 16.68 -3.72
C ARG A 638 -20.04 17.41 -4.10
N SER A 639 -20.12 18.33 -5.08
CA SER A 639 -19.00 19.16 -5.49
C SER A 639 -18.39 19.92 -4.29
N ARG A 640 -17.14 19.62 -3.96
CA ARG A 640 -16.29 20.43 -3.09
C ARG A 640 -15.20 21.04 -3.96
N ARG A 641 -15.07 22.37 -4.00
CA ARG A 641 -13.90 22.98 -4.61
C ARG A 641 -12.68 22.65 -3.78
N LEU A 642 -11.77 21.86 -4.34
CA LEU A 642 -10.42 21.75 -3.78
C LEU A 642 -9.73 23.11 -3.98
N PRO A 643 -8.95 23.60 -3.00
CA PRO A 643 -8.21 24.85 -3.15
C PRO A 643 -7.24 24.72 -4.32
N GLU A 644 -7.32 25.69 -5.25
CA GLU A 644 -6.31 25.83 -6.29
C GLU A 644 -5.01 26.28 -5.62
N ILE A 645 -3.90 25.62 -5.93
CA ILE A 645 -2.58 26.08 -5.50
C ILE A 645 -2.26 27.30 -6.33
N PRO A 646 -2.07 28.49 -5.73
CA PRO A 646 -1.64 29.66 -6.49
C PRO A 646 -0.29 29.35 -7.16
N ALA A 647 -0.16 29.65 -8.44
CA ALA A 647 1.09 29.49 -9.19
C ALA A 647 2.30 30.19 -8.53
N SER A 648 2.05 31.18 -7.65
CA SER A 648 3.06 31.86 -6.84
C SER A 648 3.59 31.04 -5.65
N TRP A 649 2.96 29.92 -5.30
CA TRP A 649 3.34 29.06 -4.17
C TRP A 649 4.21 27.87 -4.57
N GLU A 650 4.58 27.77 -5.84
CA GLU A 650 5.67 26.88 -6.23
C GLU A 650 6.95 27.37 -5.54
N ALA A 651 7.20 26.83 -4.34
CA ALA A 651 8.37 27.20 -3.55
C ALA A 651 9.64 26.94 -4.38
N PRO A 652 10.56 27.89 -4.49
CA PRO A 652 11.86 27.59 -5.04
C PRO A 652 12.49 26.52 -4.15
N LEU A 653 12.91 25.40 -4.75
CA LEU A 653 13.68 24.37 -4.07
C LEU A 653 14.95 25.01 -3.48
N THR A 654 14.86 25.54 -2.26
CA THR A 654 16.01 25.98 -1.49
C THR A 654 16.64 24.76 -0.87
N GLY A 655 17.46 24.08 -1.65
CA GLY A 655 18.41 23.12 -1.14
C GLY A 655 19.60 23.85 -0.56
N SER A 656 19.67 23.98 0.74
CA SER A 656 20.92 24.18 1.44
C SER A 656 20.91 23.26 2.64
N ASN A 657 21.55 22.14 2.51
CA ASN A 657 22.05 21.42 3.65
C ASN A 657 23.57 21.55 3.65
N ARG A 658 24.06 22.25 4.63
CA ARG A 658 25.37 22.04 5.19
C ARG A 658 25.31 20.89 6.18
#